data_02163cc7c7fa528713b78e9e0660d40e
#
_entry.id   02163cc7c7fa528713b78e9e0660d40e
#
_cell.length_a   1.000
_cell.length_b   1.000
_cell.length_c   1.000
_cell.angle_alpha   90.00
_cell.angle_beta   90.00
_cell.angle_gamma   90.00
#
_symmetry.space_group_name_H-M   'P 1'
#
loop_
_entity.id
_entity.type
_entity.pdbx_description
1 polymer ?
#
loop_
_entity_poly.entity_id
_entity_poly.type
_entity_poly.pdbx_seq_one_letter_code
_entity_poly.pdbx_strand_id
1 'polypeptide(L)'
;MTPCSESRKEATSPIPFLSSKKISKIGTWNVRTMFEANKAAQIARERRAYNITVLGLCETRWTQSGQVRLNTGEMILYSGHEEEDAHHTEGVAFMLSHEAQNALISWEAAGPRIIYASFKTKKENIKLNIIQCYAPTNDKDGETKEDFYNKLQTLCDKLKEKDMTILMGDLNAKIGSDNSGYEEVMGRQGLGKMNENGEMLADFCAFNNMIIGGSVFPHRRIHKATWVSPDHRTENQIDHICIGRKFRRSMQDVRVQRGADAASDHHLVLARMKMKLKKREVKKSTRTQYNVDFLKDRLTTETFRLTVRNKYEALQDLLDEGNMDIDTQWQQIKEMWTSTCSEVLGKKKYQQKDWISADTLNKVQVRKEKKGAINNSRTRAAKATAQEEYTEANRAVKNSVKTDKANFIEDLAKEAEDASAQGNMKQLYEITRKLAGKYKRTDRPIKDKNGNVLTSDEDQLKRWREHFEELLNRPPPQNSPDITPAEEVLQINCERPSKAEIEKAIHHMKRGKASGPDKIPAEAIKADIETSTEILHDLLGKIWEQEEIPTEWKEGYLVKLPKKGDMQDCNNYRGIMLLSVPGKVLNRVILDRLKTGVDAKLRDHQAGFRKDRSCTDQIATLRIIVEQSMEWDSSLYINFVDYEKAFDSLDRDTLWKLLQHYGIPNKLISLIRNSYEDMACRVIHAGQLTDSFMVKTGVRQGCLLSPFLFLLAIDWIMKKTTKYRRNGIQWTPWSQLEDLDFADDLALLSHSHQQMQEKTELLNTVSTQLGLNINRSKTRIMKANTKNNNPITMNGEPLEETDSFTYLGSTINKHGGTAEDVKARIQKARVAFIMLRKIWRAKQIKTNTKLRIFNSNVKAVLLYGSETWRSTQNLENYQATTHRK
;
A
#
# COMPACT_ATOMS: atom_id res chain seq x y z
N MET A 1 -4.69 -73.97 14.66
CA MET A 1 -4.79 -72.53 15.13
C MET A 1 -5.32 -71.77 13.97
N THR A 2 -6.56 -71.38 14.02
CA THR A 2 -7.32 -70.70 12.95
C THR A 2 -7.07 -69.18 13.00
N PRO A 3 -6.83 -68.48 11.87
CA PRO A 3 -6.69 -67.07 11.87
C PRO A 3 -8.06 -66.39 11.95
N CYS A 4 -8.16 -65.49 12.91
CA CYS A 4 -9.32 -64.63 13.17
C CYS A 4 -9.51 -63.64 12.01
N SER A 5 -10.66 -63.63 11.38
CA SER A 5 -11.05 -62.71 10.31
C SER A 5 -11.31 -61.31 10.85
N GLU A 6 -10.43 -60.36 10.52
CA GLU A 6 -10.72 -58.97 10.70
C GLU A 6 -11.83 -58.48 9.77
N SER A 7 -12.98 -58.11 10.33
CA SER A 7 -14.07 -57.49 9.60
C SER A 7 -13.64 -56.09 9.13
N ARG A 8 -13.51 -55.91 7.80
CA ARG A 8 -13.39 -54.61 7.16
C ARG A 8 -14.61 -53.75 7.55
N LYS A 9 -14.42 -52.83 8.49
CA LYS A 9 -15.39 -51.72 8.69
C LYS A 9 -15.36 -50.86 7.45
N GLU A 10 -16.48 -50.71 6.76
CA GLU A 10 -16.71 -49.74 5.70
C GLU A 10 -16.25 -48.36 6.17
N ALA A 11 -15.43 -47.68 5.36
CA ALA A 11 -14.91 -46.37 5.64
C ALA A 11 -16.07 -45.34 5.55
N THR A 12 -16.67 -45.02 6.69
CA THR A 12 -17.66 -43.95 6.79
C THR A 12 -17.05 -42.62 6.41
N SER A 13 -17.72 -41.88 5.54
CA SER A 13 -17.21 -40.58 5.08
C SER A 13 -17.02 -39.62 6.26
N PRO A 14 -15.89 -38.84 6.34
CA PRO A 14 -15.58 -37.98 7.48
C PRO A 14 -16.71 -36.99 7.84
N ILE A 15 -17.07 -36.91 9.11
CA ILE A 15 -18.13 -36.04 9.65
C ILE A 15 -17.55 -34.68 10.03
N PRO A 16 -18.01 -33.55 9.47
CA PRO A 16 -17.41 -32.25 9.70
C PRO A 16 -17.66 -31.66 11.09
N PHE A 17 -16.66 -31.04 11.75
CA PHE A 17 -16.81 -30.45 13.07
C PHE A 17 -16.83 -28.90 13.09
N LEU A 18 -16.11 -28.21 12.21
CA LEU A 18 -16.08 -26.74 12.18
C LEU A 18 -17.24 -26.17 11.37
N SER A 19 -18.08 -25.33 12.00
CA SER A 19 -19.29 -24.77 11.39
C SER A 19 -19.49 -23.28 11.70
N SER A 20 -20.45 -22.64 11.02
CA SER A 20 -20.90 -21.27 11.31
C SER A 20 -21.84 -21.15 12.52
N LYS A 21 -22.35 -22.26 13.05
CA LYS A 21 -23.30 -22.27 14.18
C LYS A 21 -22.61 -22.53 15.52
N LYS A 22 -21.62 -23.46 15.57
CA LYS A 22 -20.94 -23.91 16.79
C LYS A 22 -19.55 -23.31 16.90
N ILE A 23 -19.13 -22.95 18.10
CA ILE A 23 -17.74 -22.57 18.40
C ILE A 23 -16.94 -23.83 18.69
N SER A 24 -15.86 -24.06 17.96
CA SER A 24 -14.87 -25.11 18.21
C SER A 24 -13.62 -24.50 18.87
N LYS A 25 -12.98 -25.21 19.76
CA LYS A 25 -11.75 -24.76 20.43
C LYS A 25 -10.56 -25.55 19.91
N ILE A 26 -9.50 -24.85 19.54
CA ILE A 26 -8.23 -25.42 19.06
C ILE A 26 -7.14 -24.85 19.96
N GLY A 27 -6.28 -25.71 20.49
CA GLY A 27 -5.21 -25.29 21.40
C GLY A 27 -3.84 -25.82 21.01
N THR A 28 -2.82 -25.19 21.54
CA THR A 28 -1.42 -25.66 21.51
C THR A 28 -0.79 -25.55 22.87
N TRP A 29 0.05 -26.51 23.21
CA TRP A 29 0.71 -26.59 24.51
C TRP A 29 2.06 -27.27 24.41
N ASN A 30 3.13 -26.65 24.89
CA ASN A 30 4.39 -27.31 25.13
C ASN A 30 4.32 -28.00 26.50
N VAL A 31 4.40 -29.32 26.52
CA VAL A 31 4.22 -30.15 27.72
C VAL A 31 5.55 -30.68 28.31
N ARG A 32 6.69 -30.26 27.70
CA ARG A 32 8.08 -30.63 28.02
C ARG A 32 8.39 -32.13 27.88
N THR A 33 7.42 -32.99 28.11
CA THR A 33 7.56 -34.43 27.89
C THR A 33 6.18 -35.12 27.96
N MET A 34 6.00 -36.16 27.20
CA MET A 34 4.93 -37.13 27.33
C MET A 34 5.48 -38.55 27.64
N PHE A 35 6.80 -38.66 27.87
CA PHE A 35 7.47 -39.92 28.14
C PHE A 35 7.17 -40.45 29.54
N GLU A 36 6.76 -39.58 30.45
CA GLU A 36 6.39 -39.94 31.83
C GLU A 36 5.07 -40.74 31.86
N ALA A 37 5.02 -41.74 32.71
CA ALA A 37 3.80 -42.54 32.92
C ALA A 37 2.59 -41.66 33.32
N ASN A 38 1.43 -41.93 32.77
CA ASN A 38 0.17 -41.22 32.97
C ASN A 38 0.12 -39.75 32.46
N LYS A 39 1.17 -39.20 31.89
CA LYS A 39 1.19 -37.82 31.37
C LYS A 39 0.17 -37.59 30.25
N ALA A 40 0.08 -38.55 29.31
CA ALA A 40 -0.92 -38.50 28.26
C ALA A 40 -2.37 -38.50 28.80
N ALA A 41 -2.63 -39.25 29.87
CA ALA A 41 -3.95 -39.27 30.52
C ALA A 41 -4.27 -37.93 31.24
N GLN A 42 -3.27 -37.31 31.88
CA GLN A 42 -3.40 -35.98 32.49
C GLN A 42 -3.76 -34.94 31.43
N ILE A 43 -3.01 -34.87 30.32
CA ILE A 43 -3.26 -33.95 29.22
C ILE A 43 -4.67 -34.22 28.61
N ALA A 44 -5.08 -35.47 28.47
CA ALA A 44 -6.41 -35.82 28.00
C ALA A 44 -7.52 -35.31 28.95
N ARG A 45 -7.28 -35.32 30.26
CA ARG A 45 -8.21 -34.76 31.26
C ARG A 45 -8.34 -33.24 31.09
N GLU A 46 -7.23 -32.53 30.92
CA GLU A 46 -7.23 -31.09 30.70
C GLU A 46 -7.91 -30.73 29.36
N ARG A 47 -7.61 -31.48 28.27
CA ARG A 47 -8.30 -31.32 26.99
C ARG A 47 -9.82 -31.39 27.14
N ARG A 48 -10.33 -32.34 27.91
CA ARG A 48 -11.77 -32.47 28.19
C ARG A 48 -12.32 -31.32 29.04
N ALA A 49 -11.64 -30.95 30.13
CA ALA A 49 -12.04 -29.87 31.01
C ALA A 49 -12.22 -28.54 30.25
N TYR A 50 -11.30 -28.21 29.32
CA TYR A 50 -11.40 -27.02 28.48
C TYR A 50 -12.24 -27.21 27.21
N ASN A 51 -12.74 -28.40 26.94
CA ASN A 51 -13.53 -28.77 25.76
C ASN A 51 -12.79 -28.45 24.45
N ILE A 52 -11.55 -28.90 24.33
CA ILE A 52 -10.70 -28.66 23.17
C ILE A 52 -10.94 -29.74 22.12
N THR A 53 -11.24 -29.34 20.88
CA THR A 53 -11.53 -30.26 19.78
C THR A 53 -10.25 -30.86 19.20
N VAL A 54 -9.22 -30.00 18.98
CA VAL A 54 -7.87 -30.40 18.50
C VAL A 54 -6.85 -29.70 19.41
N LEU A 55 -6.01 -30.47 20.06
CA LEU A 55 -4.91 -29.98 20.89
C LEU A 55 -3.58 -30.40 20.26
N GLY A 56 -2.77 -29.42 19.85
CA GLY A 56 -1.40 -29.63 19.44
C GLY A 56 -0.46 -29.65 20.66
N LEU A 57 0.56 -30.51 20.61
CA LEU A 57 1.52 -30.71 21.69
C LEU A 57 2.93 -30.54 21.16
N CYS A 58 3.81 -29.88 21.91
CA CYS A 58 5.23 -29.75 21.65
C CYS A 58 6.03 -30.46 22.73
N GLU A 59 7.26 -30.83 22.41
CA GLU A 59 8.20 -31.57 23.27
C GLU A 59 7.61 -32.85 23.84
N THR A 60 6.96 -33.65 22.98
CA THR A 60 6.42 -34.95 23.43
C THR A 60 7.52 -35.92 23.83
N ARG A 61 8.72 -35.76 23.27
CA ARG A 61 9.91 -36.62 23.43
C ARG A 61 9.67 -38.06 23.04
N TRP A 62 8.61 -38.31 22.24
CA TRP A 62 8.38 -39.60 21.62
C TRP A 62 9.22 -39.71 20.35
N THR A 63 9.80 -40.89 20.12
CA THR A 63 10.50 -41.25 18.88
C THR A 63 9.53 -41.89 17.88
N GLN A 64 9.95 -41.97 16.62
CA GLN A 64 9.15 -42.45 15.48
C GLN A 64 7.90 -41.59 15.21
N SER A 65 7.09 -42.03 14.29
CA SER A 65 5.80 -41.46 13.95
C SER A 65 4.70 -42.48 13.96
N GLY A 66 3.49 -42.11 14.40
CA GLY A 66 2.39 -43.03 14.50
C GLY A 66 1.12 -42.47 15.04
N GLN A 67 0.18 -43.37 15.33
CA GLN A 67 -1.05 -43.03 15.99
C GLN A 67 -1.35 -44.01 17.12
N VAL A 68 -1.88 -43.50 18.22
CA VAL A 68 -2.26 -44.30 19.40
C VAL A 68 -3.63 -43.81 19.91
N ARG A 69 -4.46 -44.72 20.33
CA ARG A 69 -5.75 -44.44 20.96
C ARG A 69 -5.65 -44.66 22.46
N LEU A 70 -6.00 -43.67 23.24
CA LEU A 70 -6.09 -43.78 24.69
C LEU A 70 -7.35 -44.54 25.10
N ASN A 71 -7.30 -45.19 26.26
CA ASN A 71 -8.45 -45.90 26.83
C ASN A 71 -9.64 -44.95 27.12
N THR A 72 -9.38 -43.65 27.24
CA THR A 72 -10.36 -42.59 27.40
C THR A 72 -11.02 -42.09 26.13
N GLY A 73 -10.62 -42.67 24.96
CA GLY A 73 -11.25 -42.46 23.67
C GLY A 73 -10.57 -41.43 22.77
N GLU A 74 -9.58 -40.64 23.26
CA GLU A 74 -8.80 -39.73 22.46
C GLU A 74 -7.83 -40.44 21.53
N MET A 75 -7.61 -39.89 20.33
CA MET A 75 -6.57 -40.36 19.42
C MET A 75 -5.39 -39.38 19.47
N ILE A 76 -4.18 -39.87 19.58
CA ILE A 76 -2.95 -39.13 19.48
C ILE A 76 -2.27 -39.50 18.18
N LEU A 77 -1.96 -38.49 17.33
CA LEU A 77 -1.08 -38.56 16.16
C LEU A 77 0.24 -37.91 16.57
N TYR A 78 1.37 -38.57 16.37
CA TYR A 78 2.64 -38.10 16.82
C TYR A 78 3.76 -38.21 15.78
N SER A 79 4.77 -37.37 15.89
CA SER A 79 5.96 -37.35 15.04
C SER A 79 7.17 -37.02 15.91
N GLY A 80 8.18 -37.88 15.87
CA GLY A 80 9.47 -37.74 16.55
C GLY A 80 10.63 -38.05 15.61
N HIS A 81 11.79 -38.32 16.17
CA HIS A 81 12.96 -38.79 15.41
C HIS A 81 12.71 -40.17 14.78
N GLU A 82 13.14 -40.39 13.53
CA GLU A 82 12.88 -41.62 12.79
C GLU A 82 13.75 -42.78 13.27
N GLU A 83 14.94 -42.51 13.80
CA GLU A 83 15.89 -43.52 14.28
C GLU A 83 15.44 -44.09 15.63
N GLU A 84 15.50 -45.40 15.82
CA GLU A 84 15.09 -46.08 17.07
C GLU A 84 15.96 -45.69 18.28
N ASP A 85 17.25 -45.46 18.09
CA ASP A 85 18.21 -45.06 19.12
C ASP A 85 18.39 -43.57 19.26
N ALA A 86 17.52 -42.74 18.62
CA ALA A 86 17.61 -41.30 18.72
C ALA A 86 17.33 -40.80 20.12
N HIS A 87 18.03 -39.72 20.51
CA HIS A 87 17.79 -39.07 21.80
C HIS A 87 16.34 -38.58 21.91
N HIS A 88 15.69 -38.85 23.06
CA HIS A 88 14.31 -38.38 23.37
C HIS A 88 14.30 -36.84 23.61
N THR A 89 14.52 -36.08 22.55
CA THR A 89 14.58 -34.60 22.62
C THR A 89 13.40 -34.02 21.88
N GLU A 90 12.98 -33.64 21.06
CA GLU A 90 11.92 -32.96 20.30
C GLU A 90 10.57 -33.70 20.40
N GLY A 91 9.85 -33.77 19.33
CA GLY A 91 8.58 -34.47 19.17
C GLY A 91 7.36 -33.54 19.25
N VAL A 92 6.46 -33.73 18.31
CA VAL A 92 5.19 -32.99 18.20
C VAL A 92 4.02 -33.96 18.04
N ALA A 93 2.82 -33.59 18.52
CA ALA A 93 1.66 -34.44 18.40
C ALA A 93 0.34 -33.64 18.29
N PHE A 94 -0.70 -34.33 17.81
CA PHE A 94 -2.09 -33.90 17.96
C PHE A 94 -2.85 -34.85 18.87
N MET A 95 -3.57 -34.33 19.87
CA MET A 95 -4.57 -35.06 20.62
C MET A 95 -5.95 -34.64 20.14
N LEU A 96 -6.71 -35.59 19.59
CA LEU A 96 -7.97 -35.38 18.91
C LEU A 96 -9.17 -35.85 19.77
N SER A 97 -10.18 -34.97 19.87
CA SER A 97 -11.49 -35.40 20.40
C SER A 97 -12.19 -36.39 19.45
N HIS A 98 -13.18 -37.10 19.89
CA HIS A 98 -13.98 -37.97 19.04
C HIS A 98 -14.58 -37.23 17.83
N GLU A 99 -15.01 -35.96 18.00
CA GLU A 99 -15.52 -35.12 16.90
C GLU A 99 -14.43 -34.81 15.86
N ALA A 100 -13.20 -34.55 16.30
CA ALA A 100 -12.05 -34.31 15.39
C ALA A 100 -11.59 -35.60 14.69
N GLN A 101 -11.61 -36.74 15.37
CA GLN A 101 -11.29 -38.04 14.77
C GLN A 101 -12.22 -38.34 13.59
N ASN A 102 -13.53 -38.15 13.77
CA ASN A 102 -14.55 -38.38 12.73
C ASN A 102 -14.42 -37.37 11.55
N ALA A 103 -13.77 -36.26 11.73
CA ALA A 103 -13.55 -35.27 10.69
C ALA A 103 -12.17 -35.35 10.02
N LEU A 104 -11.27 -36.18 10.51
CA LEU A 104 -9.91 -36.33 10.00
C LEU A 104 -9.95 -36.90 8.56
N ILE A 105 -9.26 -36.24 7.63
CA ILE A 105 -9.10 -36.63 6.24
C ILE A 105 -7.75 -37.34 6.03
N SER A 106 -6.68 -36.69 6.51
CA SER A 106 -5.30 -37.14 6.38
C SER A 106 -4.40 -36.47 7.38
N TRP A 107 -3.28 -37.10 7.68
CA TRP A 107 -2.21 -36.48 8.46
C TRP A 107 -0.85 -36.89 7.90
N GLU A 108 0.21 -36.13 8.20
CA GLU A 108 1.58 -36.36 7.70
C GLU A 108 2.56 -35.95 8.82
N ALA A 109 3.51 -36.82 9.12
CA ALA A 109 4.70 -36.51 9.93
C ALA A 109 5.74 -35.87 9.00
N ALA A 110 6.14 -34.61 9.27
CA ALA A 110 7.12 -33.88 8.48
C ALA A 110 8.44 -33.70 9.24
N GLY A 111 8.80 -34.68 10.05
CA GLY A 111 9.98 -34.71 10.92
C GLY A 111 9.66 -34.43 12.38
N PRO A 112 10.67 -34.47 13.28
CA PRO A 112 10.47 -34.44 14.73
C PRO A 112 9.90 -33.12 15.25
N ARG A 113 9.92 -32.07 14.42
CA ARG A 113 9.47 -30.72 14.79
C ARG A 113 8.18 -30.26 14.12
N ILE A 114 7.63 -31.02 13.14
CA ILE A 114 6.47 -30.60 12.36
C ILE A 114 5.53 -31.78 12.10
N ILE A 115 4.25 -31.60 12.45
CA ILE A 115 3.17 -32.54 12.09
C ILE A 115 1.99 -31.77 11.49
N TYR A 116 1.33 -32.37 10.49
CA TYR A 116 0.22 -31.79 9.77
C TYR A 116 -1.01 -32.69 9.80
N ALA A 117 -2.20 -32.10 9.93
CA ALA A 117 -3.46 -32.82 9.82
C ALA A 117 -4.52 -32.00 9.07
N SER A 118 -5.31 -32.67 8.24
CA SER A 118 -6.39 -32.09 7.43
C SER A 118 -7.74 -32.63 7.86
N PHE A 119 -8.71 -31.72 8.04
CA PHE A 119 -10.04 -32.06 8.53
C PHE A 119 -11.14 -31.56 7.60
N LYS A 120 -12.29 -32.29 7.56
CA LYS A 120 -13.48 -31.89 6.83
C LYS A 120 -14.24 -30.79 7.61
N THR A 121 -14.66 -29.73 6.91
CA THR A 121 -15.50 -28.68 7.48
C THR A 121 -16.93 -28.79 6.97
N LYS A 122 -17.92 -28.20 7.68
CA LYS A 122 -19.33 -28.16 7.21
C LYS A 122 -19.54 -27.37 5.91
N LYS A 123 -18.52 -26.67 5.39
CA LYS A 123 -18.61 -26.00 4.13
C LYS A 123 -17.95 -26.84 3.04
N GLU A 124 -18.74 -27.29 2.05
CA GLU A 124 -18.20 -28.00 0.89
C GLU A 124 -17.03 -27.26 0.23
N ASN A 125 -16.03 -28.00 -0.21
CA ASN A 125 -14.83 -27.49 -0.88
C ASN A 125 -13.88 -26.61 -0.04
N ILE A 126 -14.05 -26.54 1.30
CA ILE A 126 -13.09 -25.90 2.21
C ILE A 126 -12.66 -26.91 3.26
N LYS A 127 -11.37 -27.23 3.31
CA LYS A 127 -10.77 -28.07 4.35
C LYS A 127 -10.21 -27.17 5.46
N LEU A 128 -10.07 -27.74 6.66
CA LEU A 128 -9.29 -27.16 7.74
C LEU A 128 -7.95 -27.90 7.81
N ASN A 129 -6.87 -27.18 7.59
CA ASN A 129 -5.50 -27.69 7.70
C ASN A 129 -4.88 -27.12 8.97
N ILE A 130 -4.34 -27.99 9.82
CA ILE A 130 -3.66 -27.60 11.05
C ILE A 130 -2.24 -28.13 10.99
N ILE A 131 -1.27 -27.26 11.25
CA ILE A 131 0.15 -27.55 11.36
C ILE A 131 0.56 -27.26 12.80
N GLN A 132 1.07 -28.28 13.49
CA GLN A 132 1.70 -28.12 14.82
C GLN A 132 3.20 -28.18 14.65
N CYS A 133 3.92 -27.23 15.27
CA CYS A 133 5.37 -27.17 15.18
C CYS A 133 6.04 -26.78 16.49
N TYR A 134 7.29 -27.20 16.61
CA TYR A 134 8.24 -26.86 17.67
C TYR A 134 9.49 -26.28 17.02
N ALA A 135 9.63 -24.96 17.03
CA ALA A 135 10.75 -24.27 16.39
C ALA A 135 12.05 -24.40 17.21
N PRO A 136 13.23 -24.33 16.56
CA PRO A 136 14.50 -24.20 17.25
C PRO A 136 14.51 -23.00 18.21
N THR A 137 15.21 -23.12 19.32
CA THR A 137 15.40 -22.03 20.28
C THR A 137 16.21 -20.87 19.67
N ASN A 138 16.14 -19.68 20.28
CA ASN A 138 16.76 -18.48 19.69
C ASN A 138 18.30 -18.53 19.68
N ASP A 139 18.91 -19.36 20.51
CA ASP A 139 20.36 -19.61 20.65
C ASP A 139 20.93 -20.61 19.63
N LYS A 140 20.06 -21.35 18.91
CA LYS A 140 20.50 -22.23 17.81
C LYS A 140 21.02 -21.40 16.64
N ASP A 141 21.90 -22.03 15.84
CA ASP A 141 22.50 -21.43 14.66
C ASP A 141 21.46 -21.07 13.59
N GLY A 142 21.86 -20.15 12.69
CA GLY A 142 21.00 -19.67 11.62
C GLY A 142 20.60 -20.76 10.61
N GLU A 143 21.47 -21.72 10.36
CA GLU A 143 21.23 -22.79 9.39
C GLU A 143 20.13 -23.75 9.91
N THR A 144 20.16 -24.13 11.17
CA THR A 144 19.12 -24.94 11.83
C THR A 144 17.75 -24.23 11.79
N LYS A 145 17.73 -22.92 12.02
CA LYS A 145 16.49 -22.13 11.95
C LYS A 145 15.96 -22.02 10.51
N GLU A 146 16.83 -21.79 9.53
CA GLU A 146 16.46 -21.72 8.11
C GLU A 146 15.93 -23.06 7.61
N ASP A 147 16.57 -24.18 7.94
CA ASP A 147 16.09 -25.51 7.57
C ASP A 147 14.69 -25.80 8.13
N PHE A 148 14.43 -25.43 9.39
CA PHE A 148 13.08 -25.55 9.96
C PHE A 148 12.04 -24.76 9.16
N TYR A 149 12.28 -23.48 8.84
CA TYR A 149 11.35 -22.66 8.08
C TYR A 149 11.24 -23.10 6.62
N ASN A 150 12.29 -23.65 6.00
CA ASN A 150 12.25 -24.23 4.66
C ASN A 150 11.38 -25.48 4.61
N LYS A 151 11.48 -26.38 5.60
CA LYS A 151 10.59 -27.55 5.73
C LYS A 151 9.14 -27.13 5.93
N LEU A 152 8.89 -26.15 6.80
CA LEU A 152 7.57 -25.59 7.04
C LEU A 152 7.00 -24.94 5.77
N GLN A 153 7.83 -24.22 4.99
CA GLN A 153 7.43 -23.61 3.73
C GLN A 153 7.07 -24.66 2.67
N THR A 154 7.88 -25.73 2.56
CA THR A 154 7.60 -26.85 1.64
C THR A 154 6.23 -27.48 1.92
N LEU A 155 5.88 -27.63 3.19
CA LEU A 155 4.55 -28.13 3.59
C LEU A 155 3.45 -27.12 3.23
N CYS A 156 3.63 -25.82 3.52
CA CYS A 156 2.64 -24.79 3.18
C CYS A 156 2.40 -24.68 1.67
N ASP A 157 3.40 -24.92 0.83
CA ASP A 157 3.28 -24.85 -0.63
C ASP A 157 2.41 -25.98 -1.22
N LYS A 158 2.29 -27.12 -0.53
CA LYS A 158 1.38 -28.22 -0.88
C LYS A 158 -0.08 -27.86 -0.59
N LEU A 159 -0.35 -26.89 0.31
CA LEU A 159 -1.70 -26.54 0.75
C LEU A 159 -2.41 -25.60 -0.23
N LYS A 160 -3.73 -25.76 -0.36
CA LYS A 160 -4.54 -24.93 -1.27
C LYS A 160 -4.93 -23.61 -0.60
N GLU A 161 -4.72 -22.47 -1.24
CA GLU A 161 -5.11 -21.13 -0.74
C GLU A 161 -6.63 -20.99 -0.41
N LYS A 162 -7.48 -21.85 -0.94
CA LYS A 162 -8.92 -21.86 -0.65
C LYS A 162 -9.26 -22.46 0.70
N ASP A 163 -8.38 -23.29 1.24
CA ASP A 163 -8.58 -24.01 2.50
C ASP A 163 -8.18 -23.12 3.70
N MET A 164 -8.77 -23.40 4.86
CA MET A 164 -8.43 -22.71 6.10
C MET A 164 -7.17 -23.37 6.68
N THR A 165 -6.06 -22.62 6.76
CA THR A 165 -4.82 -23.11 7.34
C THR A 165 -4.57 -22.43 8.68
N ILE A 166 -4.28 -23.22 9.71
CA ILE A 166 -3.83 -22.81 11.04
C ILE A 166 -2.43 -23.35 11.24
N LEU A 167 -1.49 -22.48 11.62
CA LEU A 167 -0.17 -22.83 12.10
C LEU A 167 -0.14 -22.54 13.59
N MET A 168 0.28 -23.50 14.39
CA MET A 168 0.35 -23.31 15.84
C MET A 168 1.52 -24.12 16.44
N GLY A 169 1.93 -23.74 17.63
CA GLY A 169 3.00 -24.41 18.35
C GLY A 169 3.83 -23.47 19.20
N ASP A 170 4.86 -24.03 19.80
CA ASP A 170 5.96 -23.29 20.38
C ASP A 170 6.93 -22.89 19.26
N LEU A 171 6.94 -21.60 18.95
CA LEU A 171 7.75 -21.04 17.87
C LEU A 171 9.00 -20.33 18.38
N ASN A 172 9.24 -20.37 19.71
CA ASN A 172 10.36 -19.71 20.38
C ASN A 172 10.54 -18.22 19.93
N ALA A 173 9.42 -17.61 19.51
CA ALA A 173 9.35 -16.36 18.76
C ALA A 173 8.71 -15.26 19.64
N LYS A 174 9.47 -14.29 20.10
CA LYS A 174 8.93 -13.06 20.71
C LYS A 174 8.60 -12.07 19.59
N ILE A 175 7.33 -11.75 19.39
CA ILE A 175 6.88 -10.86 18.31
C ILE A 175 6.77 -9.38 18.73
N GLY A 176 6.76 -9.10 20.04
CA GLY A 176 6.65 -7.74 20.56
C GLY A 176 5.32 -7.04 20.30
N SER A 177 5.21 -5.80 20.77
CA SER A 177 4.04 -4.94 20.54
C SER A 177 4.20 -3.98 19.35
N ASP A 178 5.43 -3.75 18.88
CA ASP A 178 5.69 -2.96 17.67
C ASP A 178 5.40 -3.81 16.44
N ASN A 179 4.45 -3.37 15.64
CA ASN A 179 4.05 -4.04 14.40
C ASN A 179 4.42 -3.24 13.15
N SER A 180 5.35 -2.31 13.25
CA SER A 180 5.81 -1.49 12.13
C SER A 180 6.38 -2.37 11.01
N GLY A 181 5.81 -2.23 9.80
CA GLY A 181 6.13 -3.10 8.64
C GLY A 181 5.39 -4.45 8.61
N TYR A 182 4.75 -4.86 9.70
CA TYR A 182 3.98 -6.11 9.83
C TYR A 182 2.52 -5.89 10.19
N GLU A 183 1.93 -4.71 9.92
CA GLU A 183 0.56 -4.33 10.31
C GLU A 183 -0.52 -5.27 9.71
N GLU A 184 -0.19 -5.95 8.63
CA GLU A 184 -1.07 -6.93 7.98
C GLU A 184 -0.94 -8.34 8.59
N VAL A 185 0.11 -8.60 9.36
CA VAL A 185 0.46 -9.91 9.93
C VAL A 185 0.13 -10.00 11.40
N MET A 186 0.42 -8.93 12.14
CA MET A 186 0.25 -8.89 13.59
C MET A 186 -0.40 -7.58 14.05
N GLY A 187 -1.12 -7.64 15.18
CA GLY A 187 -1.63 -6.47 15.88
C GLY A 187 -0.61 -5.95 16.90
N ARG A 188 -1.00 -4.91 17.66
CA ARG A 188 -0.16 -4.27 18.69
C ARG A 188 -0.30 -4.89 20.08
N GLN A 189 -0.89 -6.08 20.18
CA GLN A 189 -1.21 -6.70 21.47
C GLN A 189 -0.19 -7.78 21.91
N GLY A 190 0.95 -7.90 21.24
CA GLY A 190 2.04 -8.79 21.66
C GLY A 190 2.77 -8.29 22.90
N LEU A 191 3.59 -9.16 23.55
CA LEU A 191 4.38 -8.85 24.73
C LEU A 191 5.86 -8.63 24.38
N GLY A 192 6.49 -7.64 25.05
CA GLY A 192 7.92 -7.39 25.00
C GLY A 192 8.42 -6.82 23.67
N LYS A 193 9.71 -7.08 23.38
CA LYS A 193 10.39 -6.70 22.13
C LYS A 193 10.56 -7.92 21.23
N MET A 194 10.56 -7.71 19.92
CA MET A 194 10.80 -8.76 18.94
C MET A 194 12.23 -9.31 19.03
N ASN A 195 12.36 -10.64 18.95
CA ASN A 195 13.66 -11.32 18.81
C ASN A 195 13.83 -11.84 17.38
N GLU A 196 14.96 -12.45 17.06
CA GLU A 196 15.26 -13.00 15.74
C GLU A 196 14.21 -14.03 15.26
N ASN A 197 13.86 -15.01 16.11
CA ASN A 197 12.80 -15.97 15.81
C ASN A 197 11.45 -15.27 15.59
N GLY A 198 11.18 -14.17 16.31
CA GLY A 198 9.98 -13.35 16.13
C GLY A 198 9.93 -12.68 14.76
N GLU A 199 11.06 -12.17 14.28
CA GLU A 199 11.21 -11.61 12.93
C GLU A 199 11.01 -12.70 11.86
N MET A 200 11.67 -13.87 12.01
CA MET A 200 11.50 -15.00 11.10
C MET A 200 10.04 -15.50 11.04
N LEU A 201 9.34 -15.56 12.17
CA LEU A 201 7.92 -15.92 12.22
C LEU A 201 7.05 -14.86 11.54
N ALA A 202 7.31 -13.58 11.78
CA ALA A 202 6.56 -12.49 11.16
C ALA A 202 6.76 -12.48 9.63
N ASP A 203 7.98 -12.67 9.15
CA ASP A 203 8.32 -12.81 7.74
C ASP A 203 7.63 -14.03 7.12
N PHE A 204 7.70 -15.19 7.77
CA PHE A 204 7.01 -16.40 7.32
C PHE A 204 5.50 -16.20 7.24
N CYS A 205 4.89 -15.61 8.26
CA CYS A 205 3.45 -15.29 8.25
C CYS A 205 3.09 -14.26 7.17
N ALA A 206 3.93 -13.26 6.95
CA ALA A 206 3.75 -12.28 5.88
C ALA A 206 3.82 -12.94 4.50
N PHE A 207 4.82 -13.78 4.27
CA PHE A 207 5.00 -14.52 3.02
C PHE A 207 3.84 -15.49 2.74
N ASN A 208 3.29 -16.14 3.78
CA ASN A 208 2.19 -17.09 3.66
C ASN A 208 0.77 -16.49 3.83
N ASN A 209 0.62 -15.15 3.95
CA ASN A 209 -0.65 -14.47 4.22
C ASN A 209 -1.33 -14.96 5.50
N MET A 210 -0.59 -15.16 6.54
CA MET A 210 -1.11 -15.57 7.84
C MET A 210 -1.16 -14.38 8.81
N ILE A 211 -1.97 -14.50 9.85
CA ILE A 211 -2.08 -13.51 10.93
C ILE A 211 -1.78 -14.22 12.24
N ILE A 212 -0.90 -13.63 13.05
CA ILE A 212 -0.53 -14.11 14.38
C ILE A 212 -1.63 -13.72 15.37
N GLY A 213 -2.43 -14.70 15.81
CA GLY A 213 -3.67 -14.50 16.55
C GLY A 213 -3.48 -13.83 17.91
N GLY A 214 -2.47 -14.23 18.68
CA GLY A 214 -2.19 -13.71 20.02
C GLY A 214 -1.83 -12.22 20.09
N SER A 215 -1.40 -11.63 18.96
CA SER A 215 -1.09 -10.21 18.83
C SER A 215 -2.29 -9.31 18.53
N VAL A 216 -3.47 -9.89 18.24
CA VAL A 216 -4.62 -9.17 17.70
C VAL A 216 -5.66 -8.81 18.76
N PHE A 217 -5.83 -9.68 19.76
CA PHE A 217 -6.87 -9.52 20.75
C PHE A 217 -6.35 -8.78 22.00
N PRO A 218 -7.09 -7.75 22.50
CA PRO A 218 -6.69 -7.02 23.70
C PRO A 218 -6.99 -7.87 24.95
N HIS A 219 -5.94 -8.37 25.59
CA HIS A 219 -6.03 -9.12 26.83
C HIS A 219 -5.07 -8.55 27.89
N ARG A 220 -5.35 -8.83 29.18
CA ARG A 220 -4.41 -8.56 30.25
C ARG A 220 -3.12 -9.42 30.07
N ARG A 221 -1.99 -8.98 30.61
CA ARG A 221 -0.69 -9.66 30.47
C ARG A 221 -0.77 -11.14 30.87
N ILE A 222 -1.48 -11.48 31.95
CA ILE A 222 -1.72 -12.85 32.45
C ILE A 222 -2.37 -13.79 31.42
N HIS A 223 -3.07 -13.26 30.43
CA HIS A 223 -3.72 -14.03 29.35
C HIS A 223 -2.92 -14.02 28.05
N LYS A 224 -1.72 -13.44 28.07
CA LYS A 224 -0.83 -13.33 26.90
C LYS A 224 0.49 -14.08 27.10
N ALA A 225 1.06 -14.05 28.31
CA ALA A 225 2.29 -14.75 28.64
C ALA A 225 2.09 -16.26 28.53
N THR A 226 2.84 -16.90 27.62
CA THR A 226 2.73 -18.34 27.33
C THR A 226 3.78 -19.16 28.04
N TRP A 227 4.89 -18.56 28.44
CA TRP A 227 5.99 -19.17 29.14
C TRP A 227 6.43 -18.32 30.34
N VAL A 228 6.79 -18.99 31.43
CA VAL A 228 7.32 -18.36 32.64
C VAL A 228 8.63 -19.04 33.02
N SER A 229 9.67 -18.27 33.25
CA SER A 229 10.98 -18.81 33.67
C SER A 229 10.87 -19.58 34.97
N PRO A 230 11.73 -20.59 35.21
CA PRO A 230 11.74 -21.38 36.45
C PRO A 230 11.90 -20.55 37.73
N ASP A 231 12.56 -19.38 37.63
CA ASP A 231 12.72 -18.41 38.75
C ASP A 231 11.53 -17.45 38.89
N HIS A 232 10.46 -17.62 38.08
CA HIS A 232 9.24 -16.79 38.01
C HIS A 232 9.47 -15.29 37.76
N ARG A 233 10.68 -14.87 37.32
CA ARG A 233 11.02 -13.46 37.07
C ARG A 233 10.70 -12.99 35.66
N THR A 234 10.70 -13.91 34.70
CA THR A 234 10.54 -13.58 33.28
C THR A 234 9.30 -14.27 32.72
N GLU A 235 8.45 -13.47 32.08
CA GLU A 235 7.27 -13.95 31.34
C GLU A 235 7.41 -13.59 29.85
N ASN A 236 7.29 -14.58 28.97
CA ASN A 236 7.38 -14.40 27.52
C ASN A 236 6.14 -14.92 26.79
N GLN A 237 5.91 -14.40 25.59
CA GLN A 237 4.91 -14.90 24.64
C GLN A 237 5.65 -15.52 23.46
N ILE A 238 5.82 -16.85 23.45
CA ILE A 238 6.60 -17.59 22.45
C ILE A 238 5.79 -18.70 21.75
N ASP A 239 4.68 -19.10 22.33
CA ASP A 239 3.71 -20.01 21.70
C ASP A 239 2.65 -19.22 20.93
N HIS A 240 2.39 -19.58 19.70
CA HIS A 240 1.50 -18.82 18.83
C HIS A 240 0.47 -19.71 18.11
N ILE A 241 -0.68 -19.10 17.78
CA ILE A 241 -1.67 -19.67 16.85
C ILE A 241 -1.89 -18.65 15.73
N CYS A 242 -1.49 -19.02 14.51
CA CYS A 242 -1.61 -18.20 13.31
C CYS A 242 -2.68 -18.77 12.38
N ILE A 243 -3.40 -17.88 11.67
CA ILE A 243 -4.46 -18.28 10.75
C ILE A 243 -4.30 -17.60 9.39
N GLY A 244 -4.62 -18.31 8.31
CA GLY A 244 -4.69 -17.71 6.98
C GLY A 244 -5.60 -16.47 6.96
N ARG A 245 -5.09 -15.33 6.48
CA ARG A 245 -5.72 -14.00 6.52
C ARG A 245 -7.15 -13.99 5.97
N LYS A 246 -7.44 -14.79 4.95
CA LYS A 246 -8.77 -14.95 4.35
C LYS A 246 -9.82 -15.38 5.40
N PHE A 247 -9.40 -16.15 6.40
CA PHE A 247 -10.24 -16.71 7.45
C PHE A 247 -10.09 -16.02 8.81
N ARG A 248 -9.39 -14.85 8.87
CA ARG A 248 -9.14 -14.09 10.11
C ARG A 248 -10.39 -13.93 11.00
N ARG A 249 -11.54 -13.66 10.39
CA ARG A 249 -12.81 -13.46 11.12
C ARG A 249 -13.37 -14.74 11.75
N SER A 250 -12.89 -15.90 11.33
CA SER A 250 -13.26 -17.19 11.93
C SER A 250 -12.56 -17.44 13.26
N MET A 251 -11.44 -16.80 13.52
CA MET A 251 -10.77 -16.75 14.81
C MET A 251 -11.37 -15.62 15.64
N GLN A 252 -12.08 -15.96 16.72
CA GLN A 252 -12.82 -15.01 17.54
C GLN A 252 -12.02 -14.51 18.74
N ASP A 253 -11.13 -15.37 19.26
CA ASP A 253 -10.29 -15.08 20.41
C ASP A 253 -9.07 -16.00 20.44
N VAL A 254 -7.95 -15.52 21.01
CA VAL A 254 -6.76 -16.30 21.34
C VAL A 254 -6.25 -15.84 22.70
N ARG A 255 -6.18 -16.75 23.67
CA ARG A 255 -5.71 -16.45 25.02
C ARG A 255 -5.04 -17.63 25.70
N VAL A 256 -4.24 -17.33 26.70
CA VAL A 256 -3.63 -18.29 27.61
C VAL A 256 -4.63 -18.74 28.69
N GLN A 257 -4.59 -20.03 29.04
CA GLN A 257 -5.34 -20.67 30.13
C GLN A 257 -4.38 -21.11 31.23
N ARG A 258 -4.20 -20.29 32.24
CA ARG A 258 -3.25 -20.56 33.35
C ARG A 258 -3.71 -21.67 34.30
N GLY A 259 -5.00 -22.04 34.28
CA GLY A 259 -5.54 -23.09 35.13
C GLY A 259 -5.30 -24.51 34.58
N ALA A 260 -4.76 -24.67 33.39
CA ALA A 260 -4.40 -25.97 32.84
C ALA A 260 -3.05 -26.43 33.42
N ASP A 261 -2.98 -27.63 33.93
CA ASP A 261 -1.78 -28.17 34.55
C ASP A 261 -1.27 -29.42 33.85
N ALA A 262 -0.04 -29.35 33.36
CA ALA A 262 0.74 -30.46 32.85
C ALA A 262 2.15 -30.50 33.40
N ALA A 263 2.40 -29.87 34.56
CA ALA A 263 3.73 -29.69 35.12
C ALA A 263 4.76 -29.16 34.10
N SER A 264 4.34 -28.15 33.34
CA SER A 264 5.16 -27.45 32.33
C SER A 264 5.30 -25.98 32.71
N ASP A 265 6.43 -25.37 32.37
CA ASP A 265 6.66 -23.94 32.43
C ASP A 265 5.94 -23.15 31.33
N HIS A 266 5.35 -23.85 30.38
CA HIS A 266 4.46 -23.28 29.38
C HIS A 266 2.98 -23.41 29.78
N HIS A 267 2.19 -22.40 29.42
CA HIS A 267 0.75 -22.38 29.60
C HIS A 267 0.00 -22.79 28.31
N LEU A 268 -1.15 -23.43 28.48
CA LEU A 268 -2.02 -23.78 27.36
C LEU A 268 -2.52 -22.53 26.62
N VAL A 269 -2.28 -22.44 25.31
CA VAL A 269 -2.83 -21.40 24.43
C VAL A 269 -4.06 -21.92 23.70
N LEU A 270 -5.18 -21.18 23.78
CA LEU A 270 -6.46 -21.59 23.25
C LEU A 270 -7.04 -20.58 22.27
N ALA A 271 -7.39 -21.03 21.07
CA ALA A 271 -8.16 -20.28 20.08
C ALA A 271 -9.62 -20.69 20.03
N ARG A 272 -10.54 -19.71 20.03
CA ARG A 272 -11.97 -19.91 19.79
C ARG A 272 -12.27 -19.69 18.31
N MET A 273 -12.75 -20.73 17.64
CA MET A 273 -12.98 -20.77 16.20
C MET A 273 -14.46 -20.90 15.87
N LYS A 274 -14.96 -20.02 15.00
CA LYS A 274 -16.32 -20.11 14.43
C LYS A 274 -16.23 -19.76 12.95
N MET A 275 -16.60 -20.67 12.05
CA MET A 275 -16.49 -20.43 10.63
C MET A 275 -17.31 -19.21 10.19
N LYS A 276 -16.66 -18.17 9.70
CA LYS A 276 -17.28 -16.99 9.12
C LYS A 276 -16.79 -16.78 7.70
N LEU A 277 -17.72 -16.81 6.74
CA LEU A 277 -17.46 -16.53 5.32
C LEU A 277 -18.18 -15.23 4.95
N LYS A 278 -17.49 -14.34 4.24
CA LYS A 278 -18.10 -13.08 3.79
C LYS A 278 -18.91 -13.34 2.51
N LYS A 279 -20.21 -13.01 2.50
CA LYS A 279 -21.00 -12.91 1.29
C LYS A 279 -20.51 -11.66 0.52
N ARG A 280 -20.07 -11.81 -0.71
CA ARG A 280 -19.61 -10.70 -1.53
C ARG A 280 -20.81 -10.04 -2.19
N GLU A 281 -21.30 -8.94 -1.62
CA GLU A 281 -22.22 -8.05 -2.31
C GLU A 281 -21.42 -7.23 -3.32
N VAL A 282 -21.78 -7.34 -4.60
CA VAL A 282 -21.22 -6.52 -5.66
C VAL A 282 -22.12 -5.29 -5.78
N LYS A 283 -21.73 -4.18 -5.14
CA LYS A 283 -22.38 -2.88 -5.37
C LYS A 283 -22.05 -2.43 -6.80
N LYS A 284 -23.07 -2.09 -7.58
CA LYS A 284 -22.91 -1.53 -8.93
C LYS A 284 -22.37 -0.10 -8.81
N SER A 285 -21.24 0.18 -9.42
CA SER A 285 -20.72 1.55 -9.55
C SER A 285 -21.57 2.31 -10.56
N THR A 286 -21.99 3.52 -10.20
CA THR A 286 -22.72 4.44 -11.10
C THR A 286 -21.79 5.07 -12.15
N ARG A 287 -20.47 4.91 -12.02
CA ARG A 287 -19.47 5.53 -12.90
C ARG A 287 -19.25 4.69 -14.15
N THR A 288 -19.58 5.28 -15.30
CA THR A 288 -19.31 4.68 -16.61
C THR A 288 -17.79 4.72 -16.88
N GLN A 289 -17.19 3.59 -17.24
CA GLN A 289 -15.83 3.50 -17.76
C GLN A 289 -15.88 2.83 -19.13
N TYR A 290 -15.08 3.33 -20.07
CA TYR A 290 -14.92 2.74 -21.41
C TYR A 290 -13.83 1.66 -21.40
N ASN A 291 -13.89 0.75 -22.37
CA ASN A 291 -12.90 -0.31 -22.51
C ASN A 291 -11.71 0.16 -23.35
N VAL A 292 -10.91 1.05 -22.79
CA VAL A 292 -9.73 1.66 -23.46
C VAL A 292 -8.66 0.65 -23.87
N ASP A 293 -8.70 -0.60 -23.34
CA ASP A 293 -7.77 -1.65 -23.73
C ASP A 293 -7.96 -2.09 -25.19
N PHE A 294 -9.11 -1.85 -25.77
CA PHE A 294 -9.36 -2.10 -27.19
C PHE A 294 -8.55 -1.18 -28.11
N LEU A 295 -8.11 0.00 -27.64
CA LEU A 295 -7.18 0.86 -28.38
C LEU A 295 -5.74 0.29 -28.50
N LYS A 296 -5.46 -0.92 -28.02
CA LYS A 296 -4.23 -1.67 -28.27
C LYS A 296 -4.32 -2.49 -29.57
N ASP A 297 -5.54 -2.75 -30.02
CA ASP A 297 -5.78 -3.41 -31.31
C ASP A 297 -5.75 -2.40 -32.45
N ARG A 298 -5.04 -2.73 -33.53
CA ARG A 298 -4.80 -1.83 -34.67
C ARG A 298 -6.11 -1.47 -35.38
N LEU A 299 -6.97 -2.47 -35.69
CA LEU A 299 -8.23 -2.24 -36.41
C LEU A 299 -9.20 -1.37 -35.60
N THR A 300 -9.34 -1.63 -34.30
CA THR A 300 -10.17 -0.82 -33.42
C THR A 300 -9.65 0.62 -33.31
N THR A 301 -8.34 0.80 -33.27
CA THR A 301 -7.71 2.14 -33.23
C THR A 301 -7.95 2.89 -34.53
N GLU A 302 -7.83 2.26 -35.68
CA GLU A 302 -8.12 2.86 -37.00
C GLU A 302 -9.61 3.26 -37.10
N THR A 303 -10.51 2.37 -36.69
CA THR A 303 -11.98 2.66 -36.65
C THR A 303 -12.26 3.85 -35.72
N PHE A 304 -11.59 3.91 -34.56
CA PHE A 304 -11.75 5.00 -33.60
C PHE A 304 -11.29 6.34 -34.19
N ARG A 305 -10.13 6.37 -34.86
CA ARG A 305 -9.58 7.55 -35.53
C ARG A 305 -10.51 8.07 -36.60
N LEU A 306 -10.94 7.19 -37.51
CA LEU A 306 -11.89 7.55 -38.60
C LEU A 306 -13.21 8.12 -38.04
N THR A 307 -13.75 7.51 -36.98
CA THR A 307 -14.98 7.98 -36.34
C THR A 307 -14.82 9.36 -35.70
N VAL A 308 -13.66 9.61 -35.01
CA VAL A 308 -13.39 10.93 -34.43
C VAL A 308 -13.24 11.98 -35.53
N ARG A 309 -12.48 11.69 -36.59
CA ARG A 309 -12.23 12.59 -37.71
C ARG A 309 -13.53 12.97 -38.42
N ASN A 310 -14.35 12.00 -38.78
CA ASN A 310 -15.63 12.25 -39.46
C ASN A 310 -16.61 13.09 -38.61
N LYS A 311 -16.65 12.84 -37.28
CA LYS A 311 -17.46 13.62 -36.36
C LYS A 311 -16.91 15.03 -36.17
N TYR A 312 -15.60 15.21 -36.20
CA TYR A 312 -14.98 16.52 -36.09
C TYR A 312 -15.21 17.36 -37.36
N GLU A 313 -15.04 16.79 -38.55
CA GLU A 313 -15.37 17.44 -39.83
C GLU A 313 -16.84 17.94 -39.85
N ALA A 314 -17.78 17.10 -39.43
CA ALA A 314 -19.18 17.50 -39.32
C ALA A 314 -19.44 18.56 -38.22
N LEU A 315 -18.61 18.64 -37.20
CA LEU A 315 -18.71 19.65 -36.15
C LEU A 315 -18.07 20.98 -36.59
N GLN A 316 -17.03 20.93 -37.42
CA GLN A 316 -16.27 22.09 -37.89
C GLN A 316 -17.19 23.04 -38.68
N ASP A 317 -18.03 22.51 -39.58
CA ASP A 317 -19.03 23.26 -40.32
C ASP A 317 -19.97 24.06 -39.39
N LEU A 318 -20.34 23.47 -38.22
CA LEU A 318 -21.21 24.12 -37.23
C LEU A 318 -20.43 25.14 -36.33
N LEU A 319 -19.14 24.97 -36.17
CA LEU A 319 -18.28 25.88 -35.41
C LEU A 319 -17.95 27.15 -36.21
N ASP A 320 -17.88 27.06 -37.53
CA ASP A 320 -17.57 28.16 -38.44
C ASP A 320 -18.78 29.07 -38.69
N GLU A 321 -20.01 28.55 -38.53
CA GLU A 321 -21.28 29.30 -38.76
C GLU A 321 -21.73 30.18 -37.58
N GLY A 322 -21.18 30.05 -36.38
CA GLY A 322 -21.74 30.73 -35.21
C GLY A 322 -20.74 31.27 -34.20
N ASN A 323 -21.08 32.40 -33.61
CA ASN A 323 -20.39 32.98 -32.42
C ASN A 323 -20.77 32.17 -31.17
N MET A 324 -20.34 30.90 -31.13
CA MET A 324 -20.69 29.96 -30.06
C MET A 324 -19.86 30.27 -28.81
N ASP A 325 -20.51 30.29 -27.63
CA ASP A 325 -19.79 30.43 -26.34
C ASP A 325 -18.91 29.23 -26.04
N ILE A 326 -17.91 29.39 -25.15
CA ILE A 326 -16.92 28.38 -24.80
C ILE A 326 -17.55 27.14 -24.19
N ASP A 327 -18.58 27.28 -23.35
CA ASP A 327 -19.22 26.14 -22.68
C ASP A 327 -20.01 25.29 -23.69
N THR A 328 -20.71 25.91 -24.65
CA THR A 328 -21.45 25.21 -25.74
C THR A 328 -20.46 24.48 -26.65
N GLN A 329 -19.39 25.13 -27.10
CA GLN A 329 -18.32 24.49 -27.89
C GLN A 329 -17.71 23.30 -27.15
N TRP A 330 -17.40 23.46 -25.87
CA TRP A 330 -16.89 22.35 -25.04
C TRP A 330 -17.86 21.18 -24.95
N GLN A 331 -19.18 21.43 -24.77
CA GLN A 331 -20.15 20.35 -24.67
C GLN A 331 -20.24 19.54 -25.98
N GLN A 332 -20.20 20.17 -27.14
CA GLN A 332 -20.20 19.49 -28.44
C GLN A 332 -18.92 18.61 -28.62
N ILE A 333 -17.77 19.17 -28.33
CA ILE A 333 -16.48 18.44 -28.37
C ILE A 333 -16.51 17.24 -27.42
N LYS A 334 -17.01 17.41 -26.19
CA LYS A 334 -17.16 16.35 -25.21
C LYS A 334 -18.11 15.26 -25.70
N GLU A 335 -19.26 15.64 -26.29
CA GLU A 335 -20.21 14.68 -26.79
C GLU A 335 -19.64 13.87 -27.95
N MET A 336 -18.89 14.50 -28.85
CA MET A 336 -18.15 13.82 -29.91
C MET A 336 -17.22 12.74 -29.37
N TRP A 337 -16.35 13.03 -28.39
CA TRP A 337 -15.45 12.03 -27.81
C TRP A 337 -16.18 10.96 -26.99
N THR A 338 -17.18 11.34 -26.19
CA THR A 338 -17.88 10.37 -25.32
C THR A 338 -18.78 9.44 -26.12
N SER A 339 -19.45 9.93 -27.21
CA SER A 339 -20.21 9.09 -28.11
C SER A 339 -19.30 8.12 -28.87
N THR A 340 -18.18 8.59 -29.42
CA THR A 340 -17.19 7.73 -30.09
C THR A 340 -16.63 6.67 -29.15
N CYS A 341 -16.28 7.02 -27.91
CA CYS A 341 -15.86 6.04 -26.90
C CYS A 341 -16.96 5.02 -26.59
N SER A 342 -18.22 5.43 -26.59
CA SER A 342 -19.36 4.53 -26.33
C SER A 342 -19.62 3.58 -27.51
N GLU A 343 -19.52 4.07 -28.73
CA GLU A 343 -19.78 3.34 -29.99
C GLU A 343 -18.66 2.33 -30.27
N VAL A 344 -17.41 2.77 -30.28
CA VAL A 344 -16.24 1.96 -30.70
C VAL A 344 -15.69 1.12 -29.55
N LEU A 345 -15.53 1.69 -28.37
CA LEU A 345 -14.91 1.00 -27.22
C LEU A 345 -15.93 0.28 -26.33
N GLY A 346 -17.15 0.80 -26.29
CA GLY A 346 -18.21 0.29 -25.41
C GLY A 346 -17.91 0.53 -23.92
N LYS A 347 -18.91 0.26 -23.07
CA LYS A 347 -18.80 0.40 -21.60
C LYS A 347 -18.06 -0.81 -21.02
N LYS A 348 -17.09 -0.58 -20.15
CA LYS A 348 -16.35 -1.64 -19.46
C LYS A 348 -17.28 -2.42 -18.52
N LYS A 349 -17.55 -3.67 -18.84
CA LYS A 349 -18.31 -4.56 -17.97
C LYS A 349 -17.44 -4.91 -16.76
N TYR A 350 -17.93 -4.71 -15.55
CA TYR A 350 -17.22 -4.77 -14.25
C TYR A 350 -16.51 -6.11 -13.94
N GLN A 351 -16.68 -7.14 -14.76
CA GLN A 351 -16.10 -8.48 -14.55
C GLN A 351 -14.81 -8.76 -15.35
N GLN A 352 -14.41 -7.87 -16.23
CA GLN A 352 -13.23 -8.08 -17.08
C GLN A 352 -11.98 -7.60 -16.36
N LYS A 353 -10.95 -8.45 -16.33
CA LYS A 353 -9.62 -8.07 -15.84
C LYS A 353 -8.90 -7.29 -16.93
N ASP A 354 -8.19 -6.24 -16.56
CA ASP A 354 -7.51 -5.30 -17.47
C ASP A 354 -6.47 -5.94 -18.40
N TRP A 355 -6.10 -7.19 -18.16
CA TRP A 355 -5.09 -7.92 -18.91
C TRP A 355 -5.64 -8.99 -19.87
N ILE A 356 -6.96 -9.08 -20.06
CA ILE A 356 -7.58 -10.03 -20.99
C ILE A 356 -7.76 -9.34 -22.33
N SER A 357 -7.15 -9.86 -23.39
CA SER A 357 -7.22 -9.35 -24.75
C SER A 357 -8.58 -9.54 -25.40
N ALA A 358 -8.87 -8.76 -26.45
CA ALA A 358 -10.07 -8.90 -27.26
C ALA A 358 -10.16 -10.31 -27.90
N ASP A 359 -9.04 -10.85 -28.37
CA ASP A 359 -8.96 -12.20 -28.95
C ASP A 359 -9.37 -13.27 -27.93
N THR A 360 -8.88 -13.16 -26.68
CA THR A 360 -9.30 -14.07 -25.62
C THR A 360 -10.79 -13.95 -25.30
N LEU A 361 -11.37 -12.74 -25.36
CA LEU A 361 -12.81 -12.55 -25.17
C LEU A 361 -13.64 -13.18 -26.29
N ASN A 362 -13.21 -13.08 -27.54
CA ASN A 362 -13.83 -13.77 -28.67
C ASN A 362 -13.80 -15.28 -28.50
N LYS A 363 -12.65 -15.85 -28.11
CA LYS A 363 -12.53 -17.29 -27.79
C LYS A 363 -13.45 -17.71 -26.63
N VAL A 364 -13.62 -16.86 -25.61
CA VAL A 364 -14.61 -17.10 -24.53
C VAL A 364 -16.03 -17.12 -25.04
N GLN A 365 -16.38 -16.25 -26.00
CA GLN A 365 -17.70 -16.21 -26.61
C GLN A 365 -17.95 -17.49 -27.44
N VAL A 366 -17.00 -17.89 -28.29
CA VAL A 366 -17.06 -19.15 -29.06
C VAL A 366 -17.26 -20.36 -28.13
N ARG A 367 -16.49 -20.44 -27.04
CA ARG A 367 -16.66 -21.50 -26.04
C ARG A 367 -18.07 -21.49 -25.43
N LYS A 368 -18.66 -20.33 -25.22
CA LYS A 368 -20.02 -20.18 -24.66
C LYS A 368 -21.06 -20.72 -25.66
N GLU A 369 -20.89 -20.44 -26.94
CA GLU A 369 -21.73 -20.94 -28.02
C GLU A 369 -21.66 -22.47 -28.15
N LYS A 370 -20.42 -23.05 -28.13
CA LYS A 370 -20.23 -24.49 -28.12
C LYS A 370 -20.85 -25.16 -26.87
N LYS A 371 -20.84 -24.47 -25.72
CA LYS A 371 -21.58 -24.93 -24.53
C LYS A 371 -23.10 -24.94 -24.73
N GLY A 372 -23.61 -23.93 -25.45
CA GLY A 372 -25.02 -23.90 -25.88
C GLY A 372 -25.39 -25.07 -26.78
N ALA A 373 -24.52 -25.42 -27.75
CA ALA A 373 -24.71 -26.59 -28.63
C ALA A 373 -24.82 -27.91 -27.87
N ILE A 374 -23.99 -28.15 -26.85
CA ILE A 374 -24.09 -29.34 -25.99
C ILE A 374 -25.46 -29.41 -25.30
N ASN A 375 -25.96 -28.28 -24.79
CA ASN A 375 -27.24 -28.24 -24.06
C ASN A 375 -28.44 -28.45 -25.00
N ASN A 376 -28.30 -28.09 -26.29
CA ASN A 376 -29.38 -28.19 -27.32
C ASN A 376 -29.31 -29.50 -28.11
N SER A 377 -28.25 -30.31 -27.94
CA SER A 377 -28.08 -31.60 -28.65
C SER A 377 -29.13 -32.63 -28.22
N ARG A 378 -29.90 -33.15 -29.20
CA ARG A 378 -30.97 -34.15 -28.93
C ARG A 378 -30.51 -35.60 -29.04
N THR A 379 -29.42 -35.89 -29.74
CA THR A 379 -28.91 -37.23 -29.93
C THR A 379 -27.59 -37.45 -29.20
N ARG A 380 -27.28 -38.73 -28.83
CA ARG A 380 -26.05 -39.09 -28.15
C ARG A 380 -24.80 -38.81 -29.00
N ALA A 381 -24.86 -39.05 -30.31
CA ALA A 381 -23.76 -38.77 -31.24
C ALA A 381 -23.49 -37.25 -31.35
N ALA A 382 -24.55 -36.45 -31.61
CA ALA A 382 -24.42 -34.99 -31.69
C ALA A 382 -23.88 -34.34 -30.37
N LYS A 383 -24.25 -34.94 -29.22
CA LYS A 383 -23.75 -34.47 -27.92
C LYS A 383 -22.27 -34.81 -27.72
N ALA A 384 -21.78 -35.95 -28.22
CA ALA A 384 -20.38 -36.34 -28.16
C ALA A 384 -19.51 -35.39 -29.02
N THR A 385 -19.90 -35.11 -30.26
CA THR A 385 -19.22 -34.17 -31.16
C THR A 385 -19.19 -32.76 -30.57
N ALA A 386 -20.33 -32.26 -30.09
CA ALA A 386 -20.39 -30.96 -29.43
C ALA A 386 -19.52 -30.87 -28.15
N GLN A 387 -19.33 -31.98 -27.43
CA GLN A 387 -18.47 -32.06 -26.24
C GLN A 387 -16.98 -32.00 -26.63
N GLU A 388 -16.57 -32.61 -27.74
CA GLU A 388 -15.21 -32.53 -28.29
C GLU A 388 -14.89 -31.11 -28.71
N GLU A 389 -15.76 -30.47 -29.49
CA GLU A 389 -15.61 -29.07 -29.91
C GLU A 389 -15.53 -28.10 -28.73
N TYR A 390 -16.34 -28.32 -27.67
CA TYR A 390 -16.26 -27.53 -26.44
C TYR A 390 -14.92 -27.72 -25.72
N THR A 391 -14.40 -28.94 -25.71
CA THR A 391 -13.13 -29.28 -25.05
C THR A 391 -11.97 -28.58 -25.75
N GLU A 392 -11.99 -28.53 -27.07
CA GLU A 392 -11.01 -27.82 -27.88
C GLU A 392 -11.11 -26.29 -27.67
N ALA A 393 -12.31 -25.71 -27.76
CA ALA A 393 -12.54 -24.31 -27.48
C ALA A 393 -12.11 -23.92 -26.06
N ASN A 394 -12.32 -24.79 -25.06
CA ASN A 394 -11.90 -24.57 -23.68
C ASN A 394 -10.38 -24.62 -23.52
N ARG A 395 -9.66 -25.48 -24.27
CA ARG A 395 -8.19 -25.53 -24.33
C ARG A 395 -7.66 -24.24 -24.96
N ALA A 396 -8.24 -23.77 -26.07
CA ALA A 396 -7.87 -22.52 -26.71
C ALA A 396 -8.01 -21.31 -25.78
N VAL A 397 -9.14 -21.18 -25.05
CA VAL A 397 -9.35 -20.14 -24.04
C VAL A 397 -8.31 -20.21 -22.92
N LYS A 398 -8.02 -21.40 -22.38
CA LYS A 398 -7.01 -21.56 -21.31
C LYS A 398 -5.63 -21.11 -21.75
N ASN A 399 -5.23 -21.44 -22.97
CA ASN A 399 -3.93 -21.06 -23.54
C ASN A 399 -3.87 -19.55 -23.78
N SER A 400 -4.91 -18.95 -24.38
CA SER A 400 -4.99 -17.51 -24.64
C SER A 400 -4.94 -16.70 -23.35
N VAL A 401 -5.68 -17.09 -22.30
CA VAL A 401 -5.64 -16.47 -20.95
C VAL A 401 -4.25 -16.57 -20.33
N LYS A 402 -3.53 -17.68 -20.55
CA LYS A 402 -2.17 -17.87 -20.02
C LYS A 402 -1.19 -16.93 -20.72
N THR A 403 -1.31 -16.77 -22.04
CA THR A 403 -0.49 -15.87 -22.85
C THR A 403 -0.74 -14.41 -22.47
N ASP A 404 -2.00 -13.97 -22.41
CA ASP A 404 -2.37 -12.61 -21.99
C ASP A 404 -1.81 -12.25 -20.63
N LYS A 405 -1.89 -13.19 -19.67
CA LYS A 405 -1.33 -12.95 -18.33
C LYS A 405 0.18 -12.84 -18.33
N ALA A 406 0.86 -13.63 -19.17
CA ALA A 406 2.32 -13.53 -19.28
C ALA A 406 2.74 -12.19 -19.89
N ASN A 407 2.07 -11.77 -20.97
CA ASN A 407 2.32 -10.47 -21.62
C ASN A 407 2.07 -9.31 -20.66
N PHE A 408 0.98 -9.32 -19.91
CA PHE A 408 0.67 -8.28 -18.92
C PHE A 408 1.74 -8.16 -17.82
N ILE A 409 2.30 -9.29 -17.37
CA ILE A 409 3.39 -9.26 -16.36
C ILE A 409 4.68 -8.74 -16.99
N GLU A 410 4.95 -9.08 -18.25
CA GLU A 410 6.13 -8.58 -18.98
C GLU A 410 6.05 -7.06 -19.19
N ASP A 411 4.87 -6.54 -19.59
CA ASP A 411 4.62 -5.10 -19.71
C ASP A 411 4.85 -4.37 -18.38
N LEU A 412 4.31 -4.92 -17.28
CA LEU A 412 4.53 -4.35 -15.95
C LEU A 412 5.99 -4.43 -15.49
N ALA A 413 6.73 -5.48 -15.90
CA ALA A 413 8.16 -5.58 -15.61
C ALA A 413 8.93 -4.49 -16.35
N LYS A 414 8.60 -4.21 -17.61
CA LYS A 414 9.20 -3.12 -18.40
C LYS A 414 8.87 -1.75 -17.81
N GLU A 415 7.59 -1.49 -17.48
CA GLU A 415 7.20 -0.24 -16.79
C GLU A 415 7.97 -0.05 -15.46
N ALA A 416 8.25 -1.14 -14.74
CA ALA A 416 8.99 -1.09 -13.49
C ALA A 416 10.48 -0.76 -13.71
N GLU A 417 11.08 -1.27 -14.78
CA GLU A 417 12.46 -0.93 -15.17
C GLU A 417 12.57 0.54 -15.55
N ASP A 418 11.64 1.05 -16.36
CA ASP A 418 11.61 2.47 -16.75
C ASP A 418 11.42 3.37 -15.52
N ALA A 419 10.53 3.01 -14.59
CA ALA A 419 10.32 3.75 -13.35
C ALA A 419 11.55 3.72 -12.43
N SER A 420 12.26 2.58 -12.37
CA SER A 420 13.51 2.43 -11.60
C SER A 420 14.65 3.27 -12.20
N ALA A 421 14.82 3.24 -13.52
CA ALA A 421 15.83 4.04 -14.24
C ALA A 421 15.61 5.56 -14.06
N GLN A 422 14.34 5.99 -13.95
CA GLN A 422 13.97 7.39 -13.71
C GLN A 422 13.98 7.78 -12.21
N GLY A 423 14.36 6.89 -11.30
CA GLY A 423 14.27 7.13 -9.85
C GLY A 423 12.84 7.31 -9.31
N ASN A 424 11.81 6.97 -10.10
CA ASN A 424 10.40 7.20 -9.75
C ASN A 424 9.85 6.13 -8.80
N MET A 425 10.25 6.22 -7.52
CA MET A 425 9.86 5.27 -6.46
C MET A 425 8.33 5.16 -6.27
N LYS A 426 7.59 6.25 -6.50
CA LYS A 426 6.12 6.23 -6.40
C LYS A 426 5.49 5.31 -7.45
N GLN A 427 5.90 5.43 -8.70
CA GLN A 427 5.42 4.59 -9.79
C GLN A 427 5.84 3.14 -9.58
N LEU A 428 7.07 2.91 -9.13
CA LEU A 428 7.60 1.60 -8.80
C LEU A 428 6.74 0.90 -7.72
N TYR A 429 6.37 1.63 -6.66
CA TYR A 429 5.49 1.10 -5.62
C TYR A 429 4.07 0.80 -6.13
N GLU A 430 3.51 1.63 -7.01
CA GLU A 430 2.22 1.37 -7.66
C GLU A 430 2.26 0.09 -8.50
N ILE A 431 3.34 -0.11 -9.27
CA ILE A 431 3.56 -1.33 -10.07
C ILE A 431 3.72 -2.56 -9.17
N THR A 432 4.50 -2.46 -8.10
CA THR A 432 4.64 -3.53 -7.10
C THR A 432 3.28 -3.96 -6.54
N ARG A 433 2.40 -3.01 -6.24
CA ARG A 433 1.02 -3.30 -5.78
C ARG A 433 0.16 -3.96 -6.86
N LYS A 434 0.30 -3.55 -8.13
CA LYS A 434 -0.38 -4.19 -9.28
C LYS A 434 0.09 -5.64 -9.43
N LEU A 435 1.38 -5.88 -9.44
CA LEU A 435 1.99 -7.22 -9.51
C LEU A 435 1.56 -8.12 -8.34
N ALA A 436 1.47 -7.57 -7.12
CA ALA A 436 0.99 -8.29 -5.93
C ALA A 436 -0.52 -8.62 -5.99
N GLY A 437 -1.27 -8.09 -6.95
CA GLY A 437 -2.72 -8.30 -7.07
C GLY A 437 -3.55 -7.67 -5.96
N LYS A 438 -3.01 -6.66 -5.27
CA LYS A 438 -3.68 -5.96 -4.15
C LYS A 438 -4.52 -4.78 -4.68
N TYR A 439 -5.65 -5.06 -5.34
CA TYR A 439 -6.41 -4.07 -6.10
C TYR A 439 -7.50 -3.31 -5.35
N LYS A 440 -7.93 -3.69 -4.15
CA LYS A 440 -8.94 -2.89 -3.42
C LYS A 440 -8.86 -3.08 -1.91
N ARG A 441 -8.66 -1.98 -1.19
CA ARG A 441 -9.13 -1.86 0.19
C ARG A 441 -10.65 -1.69 0.13
N THR A 442 -11.40 -2.50 0.87
CA THR A 442 -12.83 -2.25 1.14
C THR A 442 -12.93 -0.98 1.96
N ASP A 443 -13.80 -0.05 1.54
CA ASP A 443 -14.15 1.12 2.36
C ASP A 443 -14.60 0.63 3.74
N ARG A 444 -14.03 1.23 4.79
CA ARG A 444 -14.39 0.95 6.19
C ARG A 444 -15.42 2.00 6.64
N PRO A 445 -16.33 1.66 7.56
CA PRO A 445 -17.15 2.66 8.21
C PRO A 445 -16.29 3.74 8.85
N ILE A 446 -16.70 5.00 8.77
CA ILE A 446 -16.02 6.15 9.34
C ILE A 446 -16.73 6.66 10.59
N LYS A 447 -16.03 7.47 11.38
CA LYS A 447 -16.58 8.13 12.58
C LYS A 447 -17.15 9.50 12.22
N ASP A 448 -18.20 9.91 12.93
CA ASP A 448 -18.66 11.29 12.96
C ASP A 448 -17.70 12.19 13.78
N LYS A 449 -18.04 13.46 13.97
CA LYS A 449 -17.26 14.41 14.79
C LYS A 449 -17.23 14.01 16.27
N ASN A 450 -18.24 13.29 16.75
CA ASN A 450 -18.39 12.83 18.13
C ASN A 450 -17.74 11.47 18.39
N GLY A 451 -17.12 10.85 17.39
CA GLY A 451 -16.46 9.55 17.49
C GLY A 451 -17.37 8.33 17.26
N ASN A 452 -18.65 8.52 16.95
CA ASN A 452 -19.59 7.45 16.65
C ASN A 452 -19.36 6.87 15.25
N VAL A 453 -19.46 5.55 15.11
CA VAL A 453 -19.22 4.87 13.83
C VAL A 453 -20.46 4.92 12.94
N LEU A 454 -20.34 5.58 11.79
CA LEU A 454 -21.39 5.67 10.78
C LEU A 454 -21.42 4.40 9.92
N THR A 455 -22.54 3.68 9.94
CA THR A 455 -22.73 2.42 9.21
C THR A 455 -23.50 2.58 7.91
N SER A 456 -24.35 3.60 7.79
CA SER A 456 -25.11 3.92 6.58
C SER A 456 -24.20 4.56 5.52
N ASP A 457 -24.36 4.16 4.24
CA ASP A 457 -23.62 4.78 3.13
C ASP A 457 -24.00 6.26 2.95
N GLU A 458 -25.25 6.64 3.26
CA GLU A 458 -25.77 8.02 3.16
C GLU A 458 -25.11 8.93 4.20
N ASP A 459 -25.04 8.49 5.46
CA ASP A 459 -24.40 9.23 6.54
C ASP A 459 -22.89 9.37 6.28
N GLN A 460 -22.26 8.31 5.75
CA GLN A 460 -20.87 8.36 5.34
C GLN A 460 -20.63 9.35 4.18
N LEU A 461 -21.54 9.43 3.19
CA LEU A 461 -21.46 10.42 2.11
C LEU A 461 -21.57 11.84 2.66
N LYS A 462 -22.53 12.12 3.55
CA LYS A 462 -22.71 13.41 4.22
C LYS A 462 -21.44 13.80 5.00
N ARG A 463 -20.90 12.86 5.79
CA ARG A 463 -19.68 13.09 6.60
C ARG A 463 -18.45 13.36 5.73
N TRP A 464 -18.29 12.66 4.59
CA TRP A 464 -17.21 12.92 3.67
C TRP A 464 -17.33 14.30 3.00
N ARG A 465 -18.54 14.71 2.61
CA ARG A 465 -18.78 16.06 2.11
C ARG A 465 -18.40 17.10 3.14
N GLU A 466 -18.96 17.01 4.34
CA GLU A 466 -18.68 17.90 5.47
C GLU A 466 -17.17 18.03 5.75
N HIS A 467 -16.46 16.92 5.81
CA HIS A 467 -15.03 16.92 6.08
C HIS A 467 -14.22 17.68 5.02
N PHE A 468 -14.48 17.43 3.74
CA PHE A 468 -13.74 18.10 2.67
C PHE A 468 -14.20 19.53 2.43
N GLU A 469 -15.46 19.85 2.66
CA GLU A 469 -16.00 21.21 2.60
C GLU A 469 -15.34 22.10 3.66
N GLU A 470 -15.21 21.64 4.90
CA GLU A 470 -14.50 22.35 5.97
C GLU A 470 -13.00 22.49 5.67
N LEU A 471 -12.38 21.43 5.15
CA LEU A 471 -10.96 21.41 4.85
C LEU A 471 -10.56 22.39 3.75
N LEU A 472 -11.41 22.54 2.72
CA LEU A 472 -11.13 23.30 1.50
C LEU A 472 -11.80 24.71 1.51
N ASN A 473 -12.39 25.11 2.63
CA ASN A 473 -13.01 26.42 2.83
C ASN A 473 -12.60 27.02 4.18
N ARG A 474 -11.29 27.10 4.41
CA ARG A 474 -10.73 27.70 5.63
C ARG A 474 -10.95 29.22 5.63
N PRO A 475 -11.08 29.85 6.80
CA PRO A 475 -11.13 31.30 6.86
C PRO A 475 -9.82 31.91 6.33
N PRO A 476 -9.88 33.11 5.73
CA PRO A 476 -8.68 33.80 5.27
C PRO A 476 -7.76 34.14 6.44
N PRO A 477 -6.44 34.30 6.19
CA PRO A 477 -5.50 34.74 7.21
C PRO A 477 -5.90 36.08 7.81
N GLN A 478 -5.73 36.27 9.13
CA GLN A 478 -6.06 37.51 9.81
C GLN A 478 -5.17 38.69 9.34
N ASN A 479 -3.90 38.39 9.06
CA ASN A 479 -2.89 39.36 8.61
C ASN A 479 -2.34 38.90 7.24
N SER A 480 -2.86 39.45 6.16
CA SER A 480 -2.29 39.21 4.82
C SER A 480 -0.95 39.96 4.69
N PRO A 481 0.09 39.33 4.09
CA PRO A 481 1.37 39.95 3.92
C PRO A 481 1.30 41.05 2.85
N ASP A 482 2.12 42.08 3.03
CA ASP A 482 2.40 43.05 1.97
C ASP A 482 3.38 42.42 0.97
N ILE A 483 2.89 42.19 -0.24
CA ILE A 483 3.65 41.56 -1.34
C ILE A 483 3.70 42.54 -2.50
N THR A 484 4.85 43.21 -2.66
CA THR A 484 5.09 44.10 -3.79
C THR A 484 5.22 43.30 -5.09
N PRO A 485 4.51 43.69 -6.16
CA PRO A 485 4.75 43.13 -7.50
C PRO A 485 6.20 43.31 -7.95
N ALA A 486 6.66 42.46 -8.86
CA ALA A 486 7.98 42.64 -9.47
C ALA A 486 8.04 43.92 -10.30
N GLU A 487 9.17 44.58 -10.27
CA GLU A 487 9.43 45.79 -11.09
C GLU A 487 9.44 45.47 -12.59
N GLU A 488 9.92 44.27 -12.94
CA GLU A 488 10.00 43.81 -14.31
C GLU A 488 9.19 42.53 -14.49
N VAL A 489 8.38 42.48 -15.57
CA VAL A 489 7.65 41.30 -15.97
C VAL A 489 8.58 40.33 -16.72
N LEU A 490 8.52 39.06 -16.39
CA LEU A 490 9.32 38.02 -17.04
C LEU A 490 8.96 37.90 -18.53
N GLN A 491 9.95 37.70 -19.37
CA GLN A 491 9.80 37.46 -20.81
C GLN A 491 9.27 36.02 -21.05
N ILE A 492 7.99 35.80 -20.78
CA ILE A 492 7.30 34.53 -20.98
C ILE A 492 6.35 34.69 -22.15
N ASN A 493 6.33 33.71 -23.06
CA ASN A 493 5.45 33.74 -24.22
C ASN A 493 3.96 33.75 -23.78
N CYS A 494 3.24 34.81 -24.13
CA CYS A 494 1.82 35.00 -23.87
C CYS A 494 0.92 34.83 -25.13
N GLU A 495 1.51 34.46 -26.25
CA GLU A 495 0.80 34.19 -27.50
C GLU A 495 -0.10 32.95 -27.38
N ARG A 496 -1.07 32.83 -28.30
CA ARG A 496 -1.93 31.64 -28.40
C ARG A 496 -1.11 30.34 -28.41
N PRO A 497 -1.52 29.28 -27.72
CA PRO A 497 -0.82 28.00 -27.75
C PRO A 497 -0.64 27.45 -29.17
N SER A 498 0.58 27.12 -29.55
CA SER A 498 0.86 26.53 -30.87
C SER A 498 0.43 25.06 -30.91
N LYS A 499 0.13 24.54 -32.11
CA LYS A 499 -0.16 23.12 -32.32
C LYS A 499 0.95 22.24 -31.76
N ALA A 500 2.24 22.62 -31.91
CA ALA A 500 3.38 21.88 -31.40
C ALA A 500 3.43 21.78 -29.87
N GLU A 501 3.05 22.85 -29.15
CA GLU A 501 2.97 22.84 -27.67
C GLU A 501 1.83 21.92 -27.19
N ILE A 502 0.67 21.93 -27.87
CA ILE A 502 -0.48 21.09 -27.56
C ILE A 502 -0.15 19.62 -27.83
N GLU A 503 0.44 19.32 -28.98
CA GLU A 503 0.88 17.96 -29.34
C GLU A 503 1.87 17.42 -28.30
N LYS A 504 2.88 18.20 -27.94
CA LYS A 504 3.86 17.86 -26.89
C LYS A 504 3.16 17.61 -25.55
N ALA A 505 2.18 18.43 -25.16
CA ALA A 505 1.42 18.26 -23.94
C ALA A 505 0.59 16.96 -23.95
N ILE A 506 -0.05 16.60 -25.09
CA ILE A 506 -0.76 15.35 -25.30
C ILE A 506 0.20 14.16 -25.19
N HIS A 507 1.37 14.22 -25.81
CA HIS A 507 2.39 13.16 -25.72
C HIS A 507 2.83 12.88 -24.27
N HIS A 508 2.96 13.89 -23.43
CA HIS A 508 3.37 13.77 -22.04
C HIS A 508 2.26 13.25 -21.11
N MET A 509 1.00 13.16 -21.55
CA MET A 509 -0.08 12.59 -20.73
C MET A 509 0.15 11.10 -20.46
N LYS A 510 -0.02 10.69 -19.19
CA LYS A 510 0.13 9.29 -18.77
C LYS A 510 -1.13 8.49 -19.05
N ARG A 511 -1.00 7.34 -19.72
CA ARG A 511 -2.08 6.35 -19.91
C ARG A 511 -2.47 5.68 -18.57
N GLY A 512 -3.65 5.07 -18.51
CA GLY A 512 -4.12 4.32 -17.32
C GLY A 512 -4.54 5.21 -16.14
N LYS A 513 -4.69 6.52 -16.33
CA LYS A 513 -5.18 7.44 -15.29
C LYS A 513 -6.70 7.61 -15.38
N ALA A 514 -7.32 7.85 -14.20
CA ALA A 514 -8.76 8.07 -14.14
C ALA A 514 -9.15 9.38 -14.83
N SER A 515 -10.25 9.35 -15.61
CA SER A 515 -10.87 10.54 -16.21
C SER A 515 -11.53 11.42 -15.14
N GLY A 516 -11.70 12.70 -15.46
CA GLY A 516 -12.45 13.69 -14.69
C GLY A 516 -13.97 13.55 -14.81
N PRO A 517 -14.73 14.64 -14.50
CA PRO A 517 -16.19 14.72 -14.66
C PRO A 517 -16.66 14.51 -16.10
N ASP A 518 -15.87 14.97 -17.07
CA ASP A 518 -16.08 14.83 -18.52
C ASP A 518 -16.06 13.37 -19.02
N LYS A 519 -15.54 12.44 -18.25
CA LYS A 519 -15.41 11.00 -18.58
C LYS A 519 -14.50 10.69 -19.77
N ILE A 520 -13.77 11.67 -20.32
CA ILE A 520 -12.85 11.47 -21.45
C ILE A 520 -11.54 10.84 -20.93
N PRO A 521 -11.17 9.63 -21.37
CA PRO A 521 -9.90 9.02 -20.98
C PRO A 521 -8.74 9.61 -21.79
N ALA A 522 -7.54 9.69 -21.19
CA ALA A 522 -6.35 10.17 -21.88
C ALA A 522 -6.00 9.31 -23.12
N GLU A 523 -6.35 8.03 -23.10
CA GLU A 523 -6.17 7.10 -24.22
C GLU A 523 -6.97 7.50 -25.45
N ALA A 524 -8.17 8.07 -25.28
CA ALA A 524 -9.00 8.52 -26.41
C ALA A 524 -8.34 9.70 -27.15
N ILE A 525 -7.83 10.68 -26.39
CA ILE A 525 -7.12 11.83 -26.97
C ILE A 525 -5.80 11.36 -27.64
N LYS A 526 -5.09 10.41 -27.02
CA LYS A 526 -3.83 9.85 -27.55
C LYS A 526 -4.01 8.85 -28.69
N ALA A 527 -5.23 8.41 -28.99
CA ALA A 527 -5.49 7.48 -30.09
C ALA A 527 -5.31 8.14 -31.45
N ASP A 528 -5.69 9.42 -31.56
CA ASP A 528 -5.47 10.28 -32.74
C ASP A 528 -4.96 11.63 -32.26
N ILE A 529 -3.63 11.78 -32.24
CA ILE A 529 -2.98 12.99 -31.69
C ILE A 529 -3.17 14.16 -32.65
N GLU A 530 -3.10 13.92 -33.95
CA GLU A 530 -3.23 14.94 -35.00
C GLU A 530 -4.59 15.64 -34.91
N THR A 531 -5.69 14.89 -35.08
CA THR A 531 -7.05 15.43 -34.95
C THR A 531 -7.34 16.01 -33.57
N SER A 532 -6.86 15.35 -32.48
CA SER A 532 -7.03 15.89 -31.13
C SER A 532 -6.27 17.20 -30.90
N THR A 533 -5.13 17.39 -31.58
CA THR A 533 -4.39 18.65 -31.53
C THR A 533 -5.16 19.77 -32.22
N GLU A 534 -5.77 19.51 -33.36
CA GLU A 534 -6.61 20.49 -34.07
C GLU A 534 -7.82 20.92 -33.22
N ILE A 535 -8.59 19.94 -32.74
CA ILE A 535 -9.75 20.19 -31.87
C ILE A 535 -9.37 21.05 -30.65
N LEU A 536 -8.28 20.69 -29.98
CA LEU A 536 -7.83 21.42 -28.79
C LEU A 536 -7.19 22.76 -29.13
N HIS A 537 -6.55 22.92 -30.30
CA HIS A 537 -5.98 24.19 -30.73
C HIS A 537 -7.06 25.26 -30.87
N ASP A 538 -8.20 24.94 -31.44
CA ASP A 538 -9.30 25.88 -31.65
C ASP A 538 -9.98 26.23 -30.32
N LEU A 539 -10.28 25.25 -29.47
CA LEU A 539 -10.88 25.48 -28.16
C LEU A 539 -9.92 26.27 -27.25
N LEU A 540 -8.64 25.85 -27.17
CA LEU A 540 -7.65 26.52 -26.32
C LEU A 540 -7.31 27.94 -26.83
N GLY A 541 -7.41 28.17 -28.15
CA GLY A 541 -7.29 29.50 -28.73
C GLY A 541 -8.38 30.46 -28.21
N LYS A 542 -9.65 30.06 -28.25
CA LYS A 542 -10.76 30.83 -27.69
C LYS A 542 -10.61 31.07 -26.19
N ILE A 543 -10.29 30.01 -25.41
CA ILE A 543 -9.99 30.13 -23.99
C ILE A 543 -8.89 31.15 -23.72
N TRP A 544 -7.85 31.15 -24.55
CA TRP A 544 -6.71 32.05 -24.42
C TRP A 544 -7.05 33.49 -24.73
N GLU A 545 -7.87 33.73 -25.74
CA GLU A 545 -8.30 35.06 -26.15
C GLU A 545 -9.30 35.68 -25.15
N GLN A 546 -10.30 34.93 -24.74
CA GLN A 546 -11.39 35.38 -23.85
C GLN A 546 -10.99 35.26 -22.36
N GLU A 547 -9.94 34.56 -22.04
CA GLU A 547 -9.51 34.22 -20.66
C GLU A 547 -10.57 33.44 -19.85
N GLU A 548 -11.55 32.87 -20.50
CA GLU A 548 -12.62 32.10 -19.89
C GLU A 548 -12.31 30.60 -19.93
N ILE A 549 -12.67 29.91 -18.86
CA ILE A 549 -12.46 28.44 -18.74
C ILE A 549 -13.81 27.75 -18.71
N PRO A 550 -14.02 26.68 -19.47
CA PRO A 550 -15.28 25.92 -19.44
C PRO A 550 -15.69 25.56 -18.02
N THR A 551 -16.95 25.80 -17.67
CA THR A 551 -17.49 25.60 -16.31
C THR A 551 -17.27 24.17 -15.82
N GLU A 552 -17.39 23.16 -16.68
CA GLU A 552 -17.13 21.76 -16.32
C GLU A 552 -15.65 21.47 -15.99
N TRP A 553 -14.68 22.26 -16.51
CA TRP A 553 -13.27 22.09 -16.17
C TRP A 553 -12.95 22.62 -14.77
N LYS A 554 -13.81 23.45 -14.21
CA LYS A 554 -13.76 23.93 -12.83
C LYS A 554 -14.31 22.90 -11.83
N GLU A 555 -15.05 21.88 -12.30
CA GLU A 555 -15.51 20.77 -11.46
C GLU A 555 -14.40 19.72 -11.23
N GLY A 556 -14.38 19.13 -10.02
CA GLY A 556 -13.48 18.06 -9.66
C GLY A 556 -14.14 16.93 -8.90
N TYR A 557 -13.68 15.69 -9.14
CA TYR A 557 -14.06 14.54 -8.32
C TYR A 557 -12.97 14.22 -7.32
N LEU A 558 -13.29 14.27 -6.01
CA LEU A 558 -12.37 13.94 -4.93
C LEU A 558 -12.34 12.43 -4.65
N VAL A 559 -11.16 11.84 -4.82
CA VAL A 559 -10.85 10.45 -4.45
C VAL A 559 -10.08 10.44 -3.15
N LYS A 560 -10.57 9.68 -2.18
CA LYS A 560 -9.95 9.53 -0.85
C LYS A 560 -8.77 8.55 -0.90
N LEU A 561 -7.58 9.01 -0.55
CA LEU A 561 -6.40 8.16 -0.36
C LEU A 561 -6.07 8.04 1.13
N PRO A 562 -6.07 6.82 1.71
CA PRO A 562 -5.75 6.64 3.12
C PRO A 562 -4.28 6.89 3.41
N LYS A 563 -4.01 7.61 4.50
CA LYS A 563 -2.69 7.77 5.15
C LYS A 563 -2.47 6.66 6.18
N LYS A 564 -1.39 6.72 6.94
CA LYS A 564 -1.19 5.90 8.14
C LYS A 564 -2.13 6.36 9.26
N GLY A 565 -2.54 5.45 10.16
CA GLY A 565 -3.38 5.77 11.31
C GLY A 565 -4.73 5.06 11.30
N ASP A 566 -5.69 5.54 12.12
CA ASP A 566 -7.05 5.00 12.20
C ASP A 566 -7.83 5.31 10.91
N MET A 567 -8.15 4.28 10.16
CA MET A 567 -8.91 4.41 8.89
C MET A 567 -10.39 4.77 9.10
N GLN A 568 -10.86 4.89 10.33
CA GLN A 568 -12.20 5.36 10.64
C GLN A 568 -12.25 6.89 10.81
N ASP A 569 -11.09 7.53 10.99
CA ASP A 569 -10.97 8.98 11.05
C ASP A 569 -10.77 9.58 9.65
N CYS A 570 -11.62 10.53 9.26
CA CYS A 570 -11.54 11.25 7.98
C CYS A 570 -10.23 12.03 7.83
N ASN A 571 -9.62 12.51 8.93
CA ASN A 571 -8.36 13.24 8.92
C ASN A 571 -7.19 12.41 8.40
N ASN A 572 -7.27 11.07 8.49
CA ASN A 572 -6.28 10.15 7.98
C ASN A 572 -6.43 9.85 6.47
N TYR A 573 -7.13 10.73 5.75
CA TYR A 573 -7.25 10.65 4.30
C TYR A 573 -6.74 11.91 3.63
N ARG A 574 -6.26 11.75 2.40
CA ARG A 574 -5.91 12.83 1.48
C ARG A 574 -6.90 12.82 0.32
N GLY A 575 -7.42 13.99 -0.06
CA GLY A 575 -8.23 14.16 -1.25
C GLY A 575 -7.36 14.32 -2.49
N ILE A 576 -7.60 13.55 -3.55
CA ILE A 576 -6.99 13.77 -4.86
C ILE A 576 -8.08 14.12 -5.84
N MET A 577 -7.93 15.25 -6.50
CA MET A 577 -8.88 15.73 -7.50
C MET A 577 -8.67 15.05 -8.86
N LEU A 578 -9.72 14.53 -9.41
CA LEU A 578 -9.79 14.09 -10.80
C LEU A 578 -10.40 15.23 -11.62
N LEU A 579 -9.59 15.85 -12.44
CA LEU A 579 -9.93 16.98 -13.28
C LEU A 579 -10.06 16.55 -14.76
N SER A 580 -10.71 17.36 -15.58
CA SER A 580 -10.79 17.22 -17.04
C SER A 580 -9.42 16.88 -17.65
N VAL A 581 -9.40 15.93 -18.59
CA VAL A 581 -8.14 15.56 -19.28
C VAL A 581 -7.72 16.63 -20.30
N PRO A 582 -8.63 17.20 -21.13
CA PRO A 582 -8.32 18.40 -21.94
C PRO A 582 -7.84 19.58 -21.11
N GLY A 583 -8.45 19.86 -19.95
CA GLY A 583 -7.98 20.90 -19.04
C GLY A 583 -6.55 20.67 -18.52
N LYS A 584 -6.10 19.40 -18.44
CA LYS A 584 -4.69 19.08 -18.11
C LYS A 584 -3.75 19.42 -19.26
N VAL A 585 -4.20 19.39 -20.52
CA VAL A 585 -3.38 19.84 -21.68
C VAL A 585 -3.09 21.33 -21.55
N LEU A 586 -4.13 22.17 -21.30
CA LEU A 586 -3.96 23.60 -21.03
C LEU A 586 -2.98 23.86 -19.88
N ASN A 587 -3.23 23.20 -18.75
CA ASN A 587 -2.36 23.35 -17.57
C ASN A 587 -0.91 22.92 -17.83
N ARG A 588 -0.69 22.00 -18.77
CA ARG A 588 0.66 21.57 -19.16
C ARG A 588 1.36 22.63 -20.00
N VAL A 589 0.67 23.23 -20.97
CA VAL A 589 1.22 24.33 -21.78
C VAL A 589 1.59 25.50 -20.89
N ILE A 590 0.70 25.95 -20.02
CA ILE A 590 0.97 27.05 -19.06
C ILE A 590 2.18 26.71 -18.18
N LEU A 591 2.24 25.48 -17.63
CA LEU A 591 3.33 25.06 -16.75
C LEU A 591 4.69 25.04 -17.47
N ASP A 592 4.74 24.52 -18.71
CA ASP A 592 5.98 24.42 -19.47
C ASP A 592 6.54 25.83 -19.81
N ARG A 593 5.66 26.80 -20.10
CA ARG A 593 6.04 28.21 -20.31
C ARG A 593 6.54 28.87 -19.00
N LEU A 594 5.82 28.69 -17.89
CA LEU A 594 6.17 29.27 -16.59
C LEU A 594 7.50 28.77 -16.04
N LYS A 595 7.76 27.46 -16.15
CA LYS A 595 8.98 26.86 -15.60
C LYS A 595 10.24 27.47 -16.17
N THR A 596 10.28 27.73 -17.47
CA THR A 596 11.46 28.27 -18.14
C THR A 596 11.80 29.66 -17.63
N GLY A 597 10.81 30.53 -17.40
CA GLY A 597 11.04 31.91 -16.96
C GLY A 597 11.29 32.05 -15.45
N VAL A 598 10.63 31.24 -14.64
CA VAL A 598 10.62 31.41 -13.17
C VAL A 598 11.74 30.66 -12.45
N ASP A 599 12.28 29.57 -13.01
CA ASP A 599 13.26 28.72 -12.32
C ASP A 599 14.52 29.50 -11.86
N ALA A 600 14.96 30.49 -12.64
CA ALA A 600 16.09 31.37 -12.31
C ALA A 600 15.82 32.33 -11.12
N LYS A 601 14.55 32.55 -10.77
CA LYS A 601 14.15 33.40 -9.63
C LYS A 601 13.99 32.62 -8.31
N LEU A 602 13.98 31.29 -8.37
CA LEU A 602 13.88 30.44 -7.19
C LEU A 602 15.23 30.31 -6.48
N ARG A 603 15.17 30.13 -5.14
CA ARG A 603 16.37 29.86 -4.33
C ARG A 603 17.02 28.55 -4.74
N ASP A 604 18.35 28.49 -4.67
CA ASP A 604 19.10 27.28 -4.98
C ASP A 604 18.86 26.14 -3.98
N HIS A 605 18.54 26.46 -2.74
CA HIS A 605 18.30 25.49 -1.68
C HIS A 605 17.00 24.69 -1.86
N GLN A 606 16.02 25.23 -2.61
CA GLN A 606 14.79 24.54 -2.93
C GLN A 606 15.01 23.54 -4.07
N ALA A 607 14.86 22.24 -3.79
CA ALA A 607 15.06 21.16 -4.74
C ALA A 607 13.76 20.50 -5.26
N GLY A 608 12.63 20.74 -4.58
CA GLY A 608 11.36 20.12 -4.92
C GLY A 608 10.81 20.54 -6.28
N PHE A 609 10.32 19.59 -7.09
CA PHE A 609 9.67 19.79 -8.39
C PHE A 609 10.50 20.53 -9.45
N ARG A 610 11.80 20.71 -9.22
CA ARG A 610 12.76 21.34 -10.15
C ARG A 610 13.50 20.27 -10.97
N LYS A 611 13.91 20.64 -12.18
CA LYS A 611 14.71 19.79 -13.05
C LYS A 611 16.14 19.68 -12.49
N ASP A 612 16.76 18.51 -12.64
CA ASP A 612 18.16 18.24 -12.26
C ASP A 612 18.46 18.45 -10.75
N ARG A 613 17.42 18.40 -9.88
CA ARG A 613 17.52 18.41 -8.42
C ARG A 613 16.94 17.11 -7.86
N SER A 614 17.60 16.51 -6.88
CA SER A 614 17.18 15.21 -6.32
C SER A 614 17.04 15.20 -4.80
N CYS A 615 16.24 14.26 -4.30
CA CYS A 615 16.19 13.99 -2.85
C CYS A 615 17.54 13.52 -2.32
N THR A 616 18.32 12.81 -3.14
CA THR A 616 19.62 12.26 -2.78
C THR A 616 20.61 13.36 -2.43
N ASP A 617 20.63 14.47 -3.20
CA ASP A 617 21.50 15.61 -2.95
C ASP A 617 21.21 16.22 -1.58
N GLN A 618 19.94 16.43 -1.25
CA GLN A 618 19.51 16.98 0.04
C GLN A 618 19.87 16.03 1.20
N ILE A 619 19.68 14.72 1.02
CA ILE A 619 20.04 13.71 2.03
C ILE A 619 21.56 13.69 2.23
N ALA A 620 22.35 13.67 1.16
CA ALA A 620 23.81 13.67 1.22
C ALA A 620 24.34 14.92 1.93
N THR A 621 23.85 16.11 1.54
CA THR A 621 24.21 17.38 2.16
C THR A 621 23.94 17.36 3.67
N LEU A 622 22.75 16.92 4.09
CA LEU A 622 22.39 16.88 5.50
C LEU A 622 23.26 15.87 6.29
N ARG A 623 23.61 14.72 5.70
CA ARG A 623 24.54 13.76 6.32
C ARG A 623 25.93 14.35 6.50
N ILE A 624 26.47 15.00 5.47
CA ILE A 624 27.77 15.66 5.54
C ILE A 624 27.78 16.72 6.64
N ILE A 625 26.71 17.53 6.77
CA ILE A 625 26.58 18.55 7.79
C ILE A 625 26.64 17.93 9.21
N VAL A 626 25.89 16.84 9.43
CA VAL A 626 25.90 16.16 10.75
C VAL A 626 27.27 15.55 11.05
N GLU A 627 27.91 14.90 10.09
CA GLU A 627 29.23 14.31 10.25
C GLU A 627 30.30 15.36 10.51
N GLN A 628 30.28 16.48 9.79
CA GLN A 628 31.21 17.61 10.03
C GLN A 628 30.98 18.26 11.38
N SER A 629 29.72 18.43 11.82
CA SER A 629 29.39 18.91 13.17
C SER A 629 30.04 18.04 14.26
N MET A 630 30.04 16.72 14.05
CA MET A 630 30.69 15.79 14.99
C MET A 630 32.20 15.84 14.92
N GLU A 631 32.78 15.97 13.74
CA GLU A 631 34.24 15.99 13.53
C GLU A 631 34.87 17.27 14.08
N TRP A 632 34.21 18.41 13.92
CA TRP A 632 34.70 19.72 14.34
C TRP A 632 34.17 20.17 15.70
N ASP A 633 33.47 19.31 16.43
CA ASP A 633 32.85 19.60 17.75
C ASP A 633 32.00 20.89 17.71
N SER A 634 31.28 21.13 16.62
CA SER A 634 30.45 22.31 16.43
C SER A 634 28.97 22.02 16.71
N SER A 635 28.31 22.89 17.48
CA SER A 635 26.88 22.74 17.78
C SER A 635 26.03 22.86 16.53
N LEU A 636 25.06 21.96 16.39
CA LEU A 636 24.13 21.94 15.26
C LEU A 636 22.70 21.74 15.75
N TYR A 637 21.81 22.62 15.30
CA TYR A 637 20.37 22.53 15.49
C TYR A 637 19.70 22.33 14.12
N ILE A 638 18.86 21.31 14.00
CA ILE A 638 18.09 21.02 12.79
C ILE A 638 16.60 21.01 13.18
N ASN A 639 15.79 21.79 12.52
CA ASN A 639 14.33 21.79 12.68
C ASN A 639 13.67 21.23 11.43
N PHE A 640 13.11 20.02 11.54
CA PHE A 640 12.34 19.37 10.49
C PHE A 640 10.89 19.82 10.61
N VAL A 641 10.43 20.64 9.69
CA VAL A 641 9.11 21.28 9.70
C VAL A 641 8.13 20.50 8.83
N ASP A 642 6.95 20.16 9.36
CA ASP A 642 5.83 19.55 8.64
C ASP A 642 4.63 20.52 8.65
N TYR A 643 4.05 20.80 7.49
CA TYR A 643 2.85 21.62 7.37
C TYR A 643 1.56 20.82 7.48
N GLU A 644 0.53 21.41 8.09
CA GLU A 644 -0.80 20.82 8.15
C GLU A 644 -1.55 20.93 6.82
N LYS A 645 -1.63 19.83 6.06
CA LYS A 645 -2.39 19.77 4.81
C LYS A 645 -2.07 20.96 3.88
N ALA A 646 -0.79 21.24 3.70
CA ALA A 646 -0.25 22.43 3.05
C ALA A 646 -0.94 22.80 1.72
N PHE A 647 -1.12 21.83 0.82
CA PHE A 647 -1.79 22.06 -0.47
C PHE A 647 -3.27 22.47 -0.34
N ASP A 648 -3.94 22.09 0.73
CA ASP A 648 -5.37 22.36 0.94
C ASP A 648 -5.60 23.70 1.66
N SER A 649 -4.53 24.32 2.21
CA SER A 649 -4.63 25.45 3.15
C SER A 649 -4.20 26.79 2.58
N LEU A 650 -3.41 26.80 1.50
CA LEU A 650 -2.83 28.02 0.92
C LEU A 650 -3.92 29.05 0.57
N ASP A 651 -3.75 30.30 1.00
CA ASP A 651 -4.64 31.41 0.64
C ASP A 651 -4.47 31.79 -0.82
N ARG A 652 -5.59 31.88 -1.56
CA ARG A 652 -5.56 32.14 -3.01
C ARG A 652 -5.30 33.58 -3.35
N ASP A 653 -5.85 34.52 -2.58
CA ASP A 653 -5.64 35.93 -2.85
C ASP A 653 -4.17 36.31 -2.67
N THR A 654 -3.54 35.77 -1.65
CA THR A 654 -2.09 35.89 -1.45
C THR A 654 -1.31 35.18 -2.58
N LEU A 655 -1.78 34.02 -3.06
CA LEU A 655 -1.14 33.33 -4.18
C LEU A 655 -1.12 34.19 -5.46
N TRP A 656 -2.21 34.89 -5.78
CA TRP A 656 -2.26 35.76 -6.96
C TRP A 656 -1.27 36.91 -6.86
N LYS A 657 -1.11 37.53 -5.68
CA LYS A 657 -0.07 38.55 -5.42
C LYS A 657 1.35 37.97 -5.55
N LEU A 658 1.55 36.74 -5.12
CA LEU A 658 2.84 36.05 -5.30
C LEU A 658 3.20 35.85 -6.78
N LEU A 659 2.23 35.48 -7.63
CA LEU A 659 2.50 35.35 -9.07
C LEU A 659 2.97 36.69 -9.69
N GLN A 660 2.37 37.82 -9.27
CA GLN A 660 2.79 39.14 -9.69
C GLN A 660 4.19 39.47 -9.14
N HIS A 661 4.46 39.12 -7.88
CA HIS A 661 5.79 39.31 -7.25
C HIS A 661 6.93 38.57 -7.98
N TYR A 662 6.65 37.36 -8.54
CA TYR A 662 7.63 36.65 -9.35
C TYR A 662 7.74 37.18 -10.79
N GLY A 663 6.98 38.18 -11.16
CA GLY A 663 6.98 38.82 -12.49
C GLY A 663 6.26 37.99 -13.56
N ILE A 664 5.31 37.13 -13.17
CA ILE A 664 4.52 36.38 -14.15
C ILE A 664 3.56 37.33 -14.89
N PRO A 665 3.46 37.24 -16.23
CA PRO A 665 2.55 38.10 -17.01
C PRO A 665 1.09 37.99 -16.61
N ASN A 666 0.37 39.11 -16.54
CA ASN A 666 -1.01 39.16 -16.11
C ASN A 666 -1.96 38.24 -16.88
N LYS A 667 -1.74 38.05 -18.19
CA LYS A 667 -2.48 37.09 -19.03
C LYS A 667 -2.46 35.67 -18.47
N LEU A 668 -1.29 35.20 -18.06
CA LEU A 668 -1.15 33.85 -17.48
C LEU A 668 -1.75 33.79 -16.07
N ILE A 669 -1.64 34.89 -15.30
CA ILE A 669 -2.26 34.96 -13.96
C ILE A 669 -3.77 34.88 -14.08
N SER A 670 -4.39 35.63 -15.02
CA SER A 670 -5.83 35.61 -15.26
C SER A 670 -6.32 34.22 -15.65
N LEU A 671 -5.66 33.54 -16.60
CA LEU A 671 -6.00 32.17 -16.99
C LEU A 671 -5.93 31.19 -15.82
N ILE A 672 -4.90 31.28 -14.99
CA ILE A 672 -4.76 30.45 -13.81
C ILE A 672 -5.86 30.77 -12.80
N ARG A 673 -6.07 32.05 -12.48
CA ARG A 673 -7.06 32.50 -11.51
C ARG A 673 -8.47 32.05 -11.94
N ASN A 674 -8.87 32.31 -13.20
CA ASN A 674 -10.19 31.96 -13.74
C ASN A 674 -10.42 30.44 -13.74
N SER A 675 -9.36 29.62 -13.80
CA SER A 675 -9.47 28.18 -13.63
C SER A 675 -9.83 27.77 -12.18
N TYR A 676 -9.59 28.61 -11.18
CA TYR A 676 -9.88 28.38 -9.75
C TYR A 676 -11.18 29.06 -9.28
N GLU A 677 -11.69 30.07 -10.00
CA GLU A 677 -12.95 30.74 -9.70
C GLU A 677 -14.14 29.78 -9.88
N ASP A 678 -15.12 29.88 -8.98
CA ASP A 678 -16.33 29.04 -8.95
C ASP A 678 -16.05 27.52 -8.99
N MET A 679 -14.92 27.13 -8.44
CA MET A 679 -14.51 25.74 -8.41
C MET A 679 -15.40 24.92 -7.48
N ALA A 680 -15.95 23.82 -8.01
CA ALA A 680 -16.81 22.90 -7.28
C ALA A 680 -16.24 21.48 -7.21
N CYS A 681 -16.56 20.78 -6.12
CA CYS A 681 -16.11 19.41 -5.93
C CYS A 681 -17.22 18.46 -5.46
N ARG A 682 -17.08 17.17 -5.83
CA ARG A 682 -17.90 16.05 -5.31
C ARG A 682 -17.01 14.92 -4.86
N VAL A 683 -17.30 14.33 -3.69
CA VAL A 683 -16.50 13.24 -3.14
C VAL A 683 -17.02 11.89 -3.67
N ILE A 684 -16.10 11.02 -4.09
CA ILE A 684 -16.43 9.65 -4.49
C ILE A 684 -16.38 8.73 -3.27
N HIS A 685 -17.53 8.10 -2.92
CA HIS A 685 -17.60 7.08 -1.88
C HIS A 685 -18.49 5.91 -2.32
N ALA A 686 -18.00 4.68 -2.16
CA ALA A 686 -18.71 3.44 -2.52
C ALA A 686 -19.28 3.42 -3.96
N GLY A 687 -18.67 4.18 -4.88
CA GLY A 687 -19.12 4.32 -6.29
C GLY A 687 -20.20 5.39 -6.51
N GLN A 688 -20.60 6.12 -5.48
CA GLN A 688 -21.55 7.23 -5.54
C GLN A 688 -20.81 8.57 -5.39
N LEU A 689 -21.43 9.66 -5.82
CA LEU A 689 -20.96 11.03 -5.65
C LEU A 689 -21.78 11.72 -4.56
N THR A 690 -21.12 12.57 -3.76
CA THR A 690 -21.81 13.50 -2.86
C THR A 690 -22.48 14.62 -3.65
N ASP A 691 -23.32 15.42 -2.99
CA ASP A 691 -23.70 16.73 -3.50
C ASP A 691 -22.45 17.59 -3.72
N SER A 692 -22.56 18.56 -4.65
CA SER A 692 -21.51 19.51 -4.95
C SER A 692 -21.29 20.49 -3.81
N PHE A 693 -20.06 20.93 -3.60
CA PHE A 693 -19.69 22.02 -2.70
C PHE A 693 -18.57 22.86 -3.32
N MET A 694 -18.57 24.16 -3.01
CA MET A 694 -17.57 25.11 -3.49
C MET A 694 -16.22 24.92 -2.78
N VAL A 695 -15.14 25.27 -3.46
CA VAL A 695 -13.76 25.17 -2.95
C VAL A 695 -13.07 26.53 -3.05
N LYS A 696 -12.81 27.17 -1.90
CA LYS A 696 -12.28 28.53 -1.81
C LYS A 696 -10.79 28.60 -1.49
N THR A 697 -10.22 27.61 -0.80
CA THR A 697 -8.83 27.62 -0.35
C THR A 697 -7.99 26.53 -0.99
N GLY A 698 -6.68 26.68 -0.92
CA GLY A 698 -5.70 25.71 -1.38
C GLY A 698 -5.52 25.61 -2.89
N VAL A 699 -4.56 24.76 -3.27
CA VAL A 699 -4.28 24.40 -4.66
C VAL A 699 -4.73 22.96 -4.93
N ARG A 700 -5.16 22.68 -6.16
CA ARG A 700 -5.79 21.42 -6.56
C ARG A 700 -4.83 20.23 -6.46
N GLN A 701 -4.95 19.39 -5.43
CA GLN A 701 -4.17 18.14 -5.35
C GLN A 701 -4.54 17.19 -6.50
N GLY A 702 -3.65 17.09 -7.51
CA GLY A 702 -3.88 16.28 -8.73
C GLY A 702 -3.86 17.10 -10.03
N CYS A 703 -3.77 18.43 -9.95
CA CYS A 703 -3.43 19.31 -11.05
C CYS A 703 -1.92 19.31 -11.31
N LEU A 704 -1.52 19.60 -12.55
CA LEU A 704 -0.11 19.71 -12.94
C LEU A 704 0.54 21.00 -12.48
N LEU A 705 -0.23 22.10 -12.42
CA LEU A 705 0.24 23.43 -11.97
C LEU A 705 0.42 23.51 -10.45
N SER A 706 -0.40 22.82 -9.67
CA SER A 706 -0.46 22.99 -8.22
C SER A 706 0.87 22.78 -7.49
N PRO A 707 1.72 21.79 -7.84
CA PRO A 707 3.05 21.68 -7.24
C PRO A 707 3.92 22.90 -7.50
N PHE A 708 3.84 23.48 -8.69
CA PHE A 708 4.61 24.67 -9.05
C PHE A 708 4.10 25.92 -8.31
N LEU A 709 2.78 26.13 -8.25
CA LEU A 709 2.17 27.23 -7.50
C LEU A 709 2.52 27.16 -6.01
N PHE A 710 2.48 25.97 -5.44
CA PHE A 710 2.88 25.76 -4.05
C PHE A 710 4.36 26.01 -3.82
N LEU A 711 5.22 25.65 -4.77
CA LEU A 711 6.65 25.91 -4.71
C LEU A 711 6.96 27.41 -4.61
N LEU A 712 6.25 28.28 -5.35
CA LEU A 712 6.40 29.74 -5.26
C LEU A 712 6.05 30.27 -3.86
N ALA A 713 5.00 29.73 -3.24
CA ALA A 713 4.62 30.11 -1.89
C ALA A 713 5.69 29.75 -0.85
N ILE A 714 6.22 28.50 -0.91
CA ILE A 714 7.30 28.07 0.00
C ILE A 714 8.59 28.87 -0.25
N ASP A 715 8.98 29.08 -1.50
CA ASP A 715 10.19 29.85 -1.84
C ASP A 715 10.10 31.28 -1.29
N TRP A 716 8.94 31.92 -1.39
CA TRP A 716 8.72 33.27 -0.83
C TRP A 716 8.78 33.26 0.70
N ILE A 717 8.12 32.30 1.36
CA ILE A 717 8.18 32.15 2.82
C ILE A 717 9.63 32.04 3.26
N MET A 718 10.41 31.19 2.62
CA MET A 718 11.80 30.96 2.99
C MET A 718 12.68 32.17 2.67
N LYS A 719 12.45 32.88 1.55
CA LYS A 719 13.12 34.17 1.28
C LYS A 719 12.88 35.18 2.39
N LYS A 720 11.64 35.31 2.88
CA LYS A 720 11.32 36.23 3.98
C LYS A 720 11.93 35.75 5.30
N THR A 721 11.98 34.46 5.56
CA THR A 721 12.54 33.88 6.78
C THR A 721 14.06 34.02 6.86
N THR A 722 14.77 33.96 5.71
CA THR A 722 16.25 33.90 5.68
C THR A 722 16.94 35.19 5.21
N LYS A 723 16.22 36.15 4.58
CA LYS A 723 16.80 37.28 3.87
C LYS A 723 17.57 38.28 4.76
N TYR A 724 17.15 38.49 6.01
CA TYR A 724 17.63 39.65 6.82
C TYR A 724 18.57 39.26 7.96
N ARG A 725 18.82 37.96 8.19
CA ARG A 725 19.67 37.46 9.28
C ARG A 725 20.49 36.26 8.79
N ARG A 726 21.78 36.28 9.05
CA ARG A 726 22.68 35.16 8.80
C ARG A 726 22.60 34.18 9.97
N ASN A 727 21.53 33.40 10.03
CA ASN A 727 21.23 32.45 11.12
C ASN A 727 21.49 30.98 10.75
N GLY A 728 22.11 30.76 9.57
CA GLY A 728 22.46 29.45 9.06
C GLY A 728 23.77 28.89 9.61
N ILE A 729 24.15 27.73 9.09
CA ILE A 729 25.48 27.16 9.31
C ILE A 729 26.49 27.72 8.30
N GLN A 730 27.75 27.83 8.70
CA GLN A 730 28.82 28.23 7.78
C GLN A 730 29.07 27.13 6.76
N TRP A 731 28.75 27.38 5.47
CA TRP A 731 28.86 26.41 4.39
C TRP A 731 30.13 26.56 3.59
N THR A 732 30.47 27.80 3.29
CA THR A 732 31.76 28.18 2.69
C THR A 732 32.31 29.39 3.42
N PRO A 733 33.59 29.79 3.25
CA PRO A 733 34.13 31.01 3.87
C PRO A 733 33.25 32.27 3.61
N TRP A 734 32.47 32.28 2.56
CA TRP A 734 31.70 33.44 2.08
C TRP A 734 30.19 33.26 2.19
N SER A 735 29.66 32.03 2.41
CA SER A 735 28.23 31.74 2.40
C SER A 735 27.78 30.90 3.58
N GLN A 736 26.54 31.13 3.98
CA GLN A 736 25.85 30.34 4.98
C GLN A 736 24.75 29.53 4.33
N LEU A 737 24.51 28.32 4.85
CA LEU A 737 23.40 27.45 4.47
C LEU A 737 22.31 27.57 5.55
N GLU A 738 21.17 28.11 5.17
CA GLU A 738 20.07 28.42 6.09
C GLU A 738 19.11 27.25 6.25
N ASP A 739 18.89 26.52 5.17
CA ASP A 739 17.87 25.51 5.06
C ASP A 739 18.16 24.52 3.93
N LEU A 740 17.48 23.37 3.99
CA LEU A 740 17.42 22.38 2.90
C LEU A 740 15.96 22.04 2.68
N ASP A 741 15.42 22.39 1.51
CA ASP A 741 14.01 22.26 1.20
C ASP A 741 13.74 21.31 0.06
N PHE A 742 12.72 20.49 0.22
CA PHE A 742 12.18 19.66 -0.86
C PHE A 742 10.64 19.73 -0.86
N ALA A 743 10.09 20.68 -1.59
CA ALA A 743 8.67 21.04 -1.60
C ALA A 743 8.18 21.50 -0.20
N ASP A 744 7.31 20.71 0.45
CA ASP A 744 6.77 20.96 1.79
C ASP A 744 7.64 20.38 2.93
N ASP A 745 8.63 19.53 2.62
CA ASP A 745 9.59 19.00 3.60
C ASP A 745 10.75 19.99 3.78
N LEU A 746 10.77 20.71 4.90
CA LEU A 746 11.79 21.72 5.22
C LEU A 746 12.71 21.22 6.34
N ALA A 747 14.00 21.53 6.21
CA ALA A 747 15.00 21.33 7.26
C ALA A 747 15.76 22.66 7.49
N LEU A 748 15.44 23.39 8.58
CA LEU A 748 16.15 24.60 8.98
C LEU A 748 17.45 24.23 9.70
N LEU A 749 18.53 24.99 9.46
CA LEU A 749 19.86 24.74 10.00
C LEU A 749 20.35 25.95 10.77
N SER A 750 20.94 25.75 11.95
CA SER A 750 21.60 26.80 12.74
C SER A 750 22.69 26.25 13.68
N HIS A 751 23.65 27.09 14.05
CA HIS A 751 24.67 26.73 15.03
C HIS A 751 24.27 27.04 16.49
N SER A 752 23.31 27.91 16.73
CA SER A 752 22.91 28.30 18.10
C SER A 752 21.41 28.13 18.34
N HIS A 753 21.06 27.94 19.62
CA HIS A 753 19.68 27.85 20.09
C HIS A 753 18.88 29.10 19.71
N GLN A 754 19.45 30.28 19.99
CA GLN A 754 18.78 31.58 19.74
C GLN A 754 18.46 31.75 18.26
N GLN A 755 19.41 31.48 17.35
CA GLN A 755 19.21 31.55 15.91
C GLN A 755 18.08 30.61 15.44
N MET A 756 18.05 29.38 15.94
CA MET A 756 17.01 28.41 15.59
C MET A 756 15.65 28.86 16.13
N GLN A 757 15.58 29.39 17.36
CA GLN A 757 14.36 29.91 17.96
C GLN A 757 13.77 31.07 17.14
N GLU A 758 14.58 32.06 16.82
CA GLU A 758 14.17 33.21 15.99
C GLU A 758 13.69 32.80 14.61
N LYS A 759 14.41 31.88 13.97
CA LYS A 759 14.07 31.34 12.64
C LYS A 759 12.75 30.56 12.66
N THR A 760 12.52 29.76 13.71
CA THR A 760 11.29 28.97 13.87
C THR A 760 10.06 29.87 14.06
N GLU A 761 10.16 30.91 14.88
CA GLU A 761 9.08 31.86 15.12
C GLU A 761 8.77 32.71 13.89
N LEU A 762 9.80 33.17 13.19
CA LEU A 762 9.64 33.94 11.96
C LEU A 762 8.99 33.09 10.86
N LEU A 763 9.45 31.84 10.69
CA LEU A 763 8.84 30.90 9.75
C LEU A 763 7.35 30.67 10.06
N ASN A 764 7.01 30.46 11.32
CA ASN A 764 5.61 30.25 11.75
C ASN A 764 4.76 31.49 11.44
N THR A 765 5.25 32.67 11.75
CA THR A 765 4.55 33.95 11.49
C THR A 765 4.30 34.15 10.00
N VAL A 766 5.35 34.02 9.17
CA VAL A 766 5.25 34.24 7.72
C VAL A 766 4.37 33.17 7.07
N SER A 767 4.46 31.91 7.51
CA SER A 767 3.62 30.81 7.00
C SER A 767 2.14 31.06 7.28
N THR A 768 1.80 31.50 8.49
CA THR A 768 0.42 31.78 8.89
C THR A 768 -0.20 32.90 8.05
N GLN A 769 0.59 33.89 7.62
CA GLN A 769 0.14 34.97 6.72
C GLN A 769 -0.31 34.43 5.34
N LEU A 770 0.20 33.29 4.91
CA LEU A 770 -0.20 32.61 3.66
C LEU A 770 -1.28 31.53 3.89
N GLY A 771 -1.82 31.41 5.11
CA GLY A 771 -2.79 30.39 5.48
C GLY A 771 -2.18 29.00 5.74
N LEU A 772 -0.84 28.91 5.83
CA LEU A 772 -0.14 27.66 6.11
C LEU A 772 0.16 27.52 7.60
N ASN A 773 -0.33 26.46 8.23
CA ASN A 773 -0.07 26.16 9.63
C ASN A 773 0.99 25.07 9.77
N ILE A 774 1.98 25.28 10.62
CA ILE A 774 2.98 24.29 10.97
C ILE A 774 2.38 23.26 11.92
N ASN A 775 2.56 21.96 11.61
CA ASN A 775 2.11 20.87 12.44
C ASN A 775 3.08 20.61 13.59
N ARG A 776 2.81 21.20 14.76
CA ARG A 776 3.65 21.06 15.95
C ARG A 776 3.89 19.61 16.34
N SER A 777 2.86 18.75 16.29
CA SER A 777 2.97 17.35 16.72
C SER A 777 3.87 16.50 15.82
N LYS A 778 4.22 16.96 14.62
CA LYS A 778 5.09 16.24 13.68
C LYS A 778 6.41 16.98 13.43
N THR A 779 6.47 18.26 13.67
CA THR A 779 7.71 19.05 13.62
C THR A 779 8.66 18.54 14.69
N ARG A 780 9.93 18.34 14.36
CA ARG A 780 10.95 17.74 15.24
C ARG A 780 12.23 18.56 15.23
N ILE A 781 12.79 18.71 16.43
CA ILE A 781 14.10 19.33 16.60
C ILE A 781 15.13 18.21 16.83
N MET A 782 16.20 18.21 16.06
CA MET A 782 17.37 17.38 16.29
C MET A 782 18.54 18.27 16.71
N LYS A 783 19.13 17.96 17.86
CA LYS A 783 20.29 18.64 18.41
C LYS A 783 21.50 17.70 18.33
N ALA A 784 22.55 18.15 17.67
CA ALA A 784 23.81 17.43 17.59
C ALA A 784 24.91 18.28 18.22
N ASN A 785 25.76 17.65 19.01
CA ASN A 785 26.96 18.25 19.57
C ASN A 785 26.72 19.55 20.40
N THR A 786 25.63 19.62 21.14
CA THR A 786 25.27 20.78 21.96
C THR A 786 25.03 20.42 23.42
N LYS A 787 25.47 21.29 24.32
CA LYS A 787 25.23 21.21 25.78
C LYS A 787 23.95 21.97 26.20
N ASN A 788 23.33 22.71 25.30
CA ASN A 788 22.13 23.49 25.62
C ASN A 788 20.87 22.61 25.58
N ASN A 789 20.28 22.41 26.76
CA ASN A 789 19.07 21.61 26.95
C ASN A 789 17.76 22.41 26.83
N ASN A 790 17.82 23.73 26.62
CA ASN A 790 16.61 24.53 26.50
C ASN A 790 15.82 24.08 25.26
N PRO A 791 14.50 23.84 25.37
CA PRO A 791 13.68 23.48 24.23
C PRO A 791 13.52 24.63 23.25
N ILE A 792 13.47 24.33 21.95
CA ILE A 792 12.97 25.28 20.95
C ILE A 792 11.44 25.32 21.06
N THR A 793 10.88 26.50 21.08
CA THR A 793 9.44 26.70 21.24
C THR A 793 8.80 27.27 19.96
N MET A 794 7.51 27.04 19.82
CA MET A 794 6.67 27.65 18.78
C MET A 794 5.36 28.11 19.43
N ASN A 795 5.05 29.41 19.33
CA ASN A 795 3.94 30.06 20.06
C ASN A 795 4.01 29.83 21.59
N GLY A 796 5.20 29.84 22.19
CA GLY A 796 5.40 29.61 23.61
C GLY A 796 5.38 28.14 24.06
N GLU A 797 5.06 27.18 23.18
CA GLU A 797 5.01 25.76 23.51
C GLU A 797 6.22 25.00 22.92
N PRO A 798 6.83 24.06 23.68
CA PRO A 798 8.02 23.35 23.23
C PRO A 798 7.74 22.39 22.06
N LEU A 799 8.68 22.34 21.13
CA LEU A 799 8.72 21.36 20.07
C LEU A 799 9.37 20.05 20.57
N GLU A 800 8.93 18.92 20.03
CA GLU A 800 9.45 17.60 20.41
C GLU A 800 10.85 17.39 19.84
N GLU A 801 11.78 16.98 20.71
CA GLU A 801 13.17 16.65 20.35
C GLU A 801 13.28 15.18 19.92
N THR A 802 14.18 14.90 18.98
CA THR A 802 14.42 13.53 18.49
C THR A 802 15.91 13.28 18.24
N ASP A 803 16.33 12.05 18.50
CA ASP A 803 17.69 11.60 18.18
C ASP A 803 17.85 11.14 16.72
N SER A 804 16.75 10.82 16.05
CA SER A 804 16.74 10.45 14.65
C SER A 804 15.45 10.89 13.95
N PHE A 805 15.54 11.23 12.67
CA PHE A 805 14.39 11.66 11.87
C PHE A 805 14.47 11.08 10.45
N THR A 806 13.31 10.76 9.88
CA THR A 806 13.24 10.29 8.49
C THR A 806 13.01 11.46 7.55
N TYR A 807 14.10 12.00 6.97
CA TYR A 807 14.08 13.09 6.00
C TYR A 807 14.14 12.53 4.57
N LEU A 808 13.19 12.92 3.71
CA LEU A 808 13.05 12.48 2.31
C LEU A 808 13.14 10.95 2.14
N GLY A 809 12.71 10.22 3.16
CA GLY A 809 12.67 8.76 3.15
C GLY A 809 13.92 8.08 3.65
N SER A 810 15.01 8.78 3.98
CA SER A 810 16.25 8.30 4.60
C SER A 810 16.33 8.68 6.07
N THR A 811 16.82 7.80 6.93
CA THR A 811 16.95 8.07 8.36
C THR A 811 18.25 8.81 8.66
N ILE A 812 18.14 9.99 9.26
CA ILE A 812 19.25 10.82 9.73
C ILE A 812 19.32 10.70 11.25
N ASN A 813 20.50 10.44 11.80
CA ASN A 813 20.75 10.31 13.24
C ASN A 813 21.69 11.43 13.69
N LYS A 814 21.48 11.97 14.91
CA LYS A 814 22.31 13.06 15.49
C LYS A 814 23.79 12.69 15.69
N HIS A 815 24.12 11.40 15.77
CA HIS A 815 25.48 10.88 15.88
C HIS A 815 26.17 10.60 14.54
N GLY A 816 25.52 10.93 13.43
CA GLY A 816 25.99 10.56 12.09
C GLY A 816 25.82 9.06 11.80
N GLY A 817 26.47 8.60 10.75
CA GLY A 817 26.43 7.20 10.33
C GLY A 817 25.15 6.79 9.56
N THR A 818 25.18 5.56 9.03
CA THR A 818 24.13 5.08 8.08
C THR A 818 23.47 3.77 8.50
N ALA A 819 23.89 3.16 9.62
CA ALA A 819 23.44 1.83 10.02
C ALA A 819 21.91 1.72 10.24
N GLU A 820 21.29 2.74 10.82
CA GLU A 820 19.84 2.75 11.05
C GLU A 820 19.06 2.86 9.74
N ASP A 821 19.53 3.68 8.80
CA ASP A 821 18.92 3.80 7.48
C ASP A 821 19.01 2.49 6.68
N VAL A 822 20.17 1.83 6.72
CA VAL A 822 20.38 0.52 6.09
C VAL A 822 19.43 -0.53 6.66
N LYS A 823 19.30 -0.62 7.98
CA LYS A 823 18.32 -1.52 8.62
C LYS A 823 16.89 -1.23 8.17
N ALA A 824 16.48 0.04 8.14
CA ALA A 824 15.17 0.45 7.68
C ALA A 824 14.94 0.09 6.20
N ARG A 825 15.96 0.21 5.34
CA ARG A 825 15.90 -0.15 3.92
C ARG A 825 15.77 -1.66 3.72
N ILE A 826 16.52 -2.45 4.46
CA ILE A 826 16.41 -3.92 4.43
C ILE A 826 14.98 -4.34 4.77
N GLN A 827 14.37 -3.79 5.83
CA GLN A 827 12.99 -4.09 6.17
C GLN A 827 11.99 -3.68 5.08
N LYS A 828 12.16 -2.50 4.47
CA LYS A 828 11.31 -2.06 3.35
C LYS A 828 11.45 -2.98 2.13
N ALA A 829 12.66 -3.42 1.81
CA ALA A 829 12.94 -4.35 0.71
C ALA A 829 12.35 -5.74 0.98
N ARG A 830 12.46 -6.28 2.21
CA ARG A 830 11.81 -7.53 2.63
C ARG A 830 10.28 -7.46 2.42
N VAL A 831 9.65 -6.37 2.84
CA VAL A 831 8.21 -6.17 2.63
C VAL A 831 7.87 -6.14 1.13
N ALA A 832 8.67 -5.48 0.29
CA ALA A 832 8.47 -5.46 -1.16
C ALA A 832 8.59 -6.87 -1.76
N PHE A 833 9.60 -7.66 -1.35
CA PHE A 833 9.79 -9.05 -1.77
C PHE A 833 8.58 -9.92 -1.39
N ILE A 834 8.14 -9.86 -0.13
CA ILE A 834 6.99 -10.60 0.38
C ILE A 834 5.70 -10.22 -0.37
N MET A 835 5.53 -8.94 -0.71
CA MET A 835 4.36 -8.50 -1.50
C MET A 835 4.28 -9.15 -2.88
N LEU A 836 5.42 -9.47 -3.49
CA LEU A 836 5.55 -10.07 -4.82
C LEU A 836 5.56 -11.61 -4.81
N ARG A 837 5.34 -12.29 -3.67
CA ARG A 837 5.39 -13.75 -3.53
C ARG A 837 4.59 -14.53 -4.61
N LYS A 838 3.47 -13.97 -5.12
CA LYS A 838 2.68 -14.58 -6.20
C LYS A 838 3.47 -14.66 -7.52
N ILE A 839 4.37 -13.70 -7.73
CA ILE A 839 5.28 -13.66 -8.88
C ILE A 839 6.37 -14.72 -8.69
N TRP A 840 6.99 -14.75 -7.50
CA TRP A 840 8.07 -15.70 -7.21
C TRP A 840 7.61 -17.16 -7.32
N ARG A 841 6.41 -17.48 -6.81
CA ARG A 841 5.80 -18.81 -6.86
C ARG A 841 5.22 -19.19 -8.21
N ALA A 842 5.07 -18.28 -9.14
CA ALA A 842 4.44 -18.58 -10.44
C ALA A 842 5.41 -19.33 -11.35
N LYS A 843 5.20 -20.64 -11.54
CA LYS A 843 5.98 -21.50 -12.48
C LYS A 843 5.87 -21.05 -13.95
N GLN A 844 4.82 -20.26 -14.28
CA GLN A 844 4.52 -19.79 -15.64
C GLN A 844 5.36 -18.56 -16.04
N ILE A 845 5.97 -17.86 -15.07
CA ILE A 845 6.77 -16.67 -15.32
C ILE A 845 8.23 -17.10 -15.47
N LYS A 846 8.87 -16.66 -16.57
CA LYS A 846 10.27 -16.94 -16.85
C LYS A 846 11.17 -16.40 -15.74
N THR A 847 12.25 -17.07 -15.43
CA THR A 847 13.22 -16.65 -14.40
C THR A 847 13.79 -15.27 -14.72
N ASN A 848 14.08 -14.99 -15.99
CA ASN A 848 14.56 -13.67 -16.39
C ASN A 848 13.56 -12.54 -16.06
N THR A 849 12.26 -12.74 -16.32
CA THR A 849 11.22 -11.76 -15.95
C THR A 849 11.13 -11.58 -14.42
N LYS A 850 11.29 -12.65 -13.64
CA LYS A 850 11.36 -12.56 -12.17
C LYS A 850 12.57 -11.74 -11.71
N LEU A 851 13.74 -11.96 -12.29
CA LEU A 851 14.95 -11.20 -11.97
C LEU A 851 14.81 -9.71 -12.34
N ARG A 852 14.21 -9.39 -13.47
CA ARG A 852 13.91 -8.00 -13.87
C ARG A 852 13.00 -7.33 -12.83
N ILE A 853 11.92 -8.01 -12.41
CA ILE A 853 11.01 -7.53 -11.37
C ILE A 853 11.72 -7.39 -10.01
N PHE A 854 12.62 -8.32 -9.65
CA PHE A 854 13.41 -8.22 -8.43
C PHE A 854 14.32 -6.99 -8.48
N ASN A 855 15.09 -6.82 -9.54
CA ASN A 855 16.01 -5.70 -9.69
C ASN A 855 15.30 -4.34 -9.66
N SER A 856 14.18 -4.20 -10.35
CA SER A 856 13.43 -2.95 -10.41
C SER A 856 12.61 -2.66 -9.14
N ASN A 857 12.02 -3.66 -8.49
CA ASN A 857 11.07 -3.43 -7.39
C ASN A 857 11.63 -3.72 -5.98
N VAL A 858 12.54 -4.67 -5.83
CA VAL A 858 13.10 -5.03 -4.51
C VAL A 858 14.45 -4.37 -4.32
N LYS A 859 15.38 -4.56 -5.27
CA LYS A 859 16.72 -3.99 -5.22
C LYS A 859 16.69 -2.45 -5.25
N ALA A 860 15.82 -1.83 -6.06
CA ALA A 860 15.67 -0.38 -6.07
C ALA A 860 15.15 0.19 -4.74
N VAL A 861 14.28 -0.54 -4.01
CA VAL A 861 13.83 -0.14 -2.67
C VAL A 861 14.97 -0.26 -1.66
N LEU A 862 15.79 -1.31 -1.75
CA LEU A 862 16.94 -1.54 -0.89
C LEU A 862 17.97 -0.43 -1.07
N LEU A 863 18.31 -0.12 -2.32
CA LEU A 863 19.41 0.78 -2.66
C LEU A 863 19.00 2.27 -2.77
N TYR A 864 17.77 2.64 -2.43
CA TYR A 864 17.35 4.04 -2.46
C TYR A 864 18.16 4.87 -1.46
N GLY A 865 18.89 5.89 -1.93
CA GLY A 865 19.76 6.73 -1.13
C GLY A 865 21.08 6.05 -0.73
N SER A 866 21.40 4.86 -1.27
CA SER A 866 22.64 4.14 -0.95
C SER A 866 23.90 4.91 -1.35
N GLU A 867 23.84 5.77 -2.34
CA GLU A 867 24.89 6.68 -2.77
C GLU A 867 25.28 7.69 -1.69
N THR A 868 24.41 7.87 -0.68
CA THR A 868 24.68 8.72 0.50
C THR A 868 25.21 7.92 1.70
N TRP A 869 25.39 6.61 1.59
CA TRP A 869 25.86 5.78 2.68
C TRP A 869 27.38 5.80 2.81
N ARG A 870 27.85 5.88 4.04
CA ARG A 870 29.28 5.72 4.34
C ARG A 870 29.68 4.26 4.12
N SER A 871 30.70 3.99 3.30
CA SER A 871 31.24 2.64 3.12
C SER A 871 31.94 2.17 4.40
N THR A 872 31.47 1.07 4.97
CA THR A 872 32.11 0.39 6.09
C THR A 872 32.14 -1.11 5.81
N GLN A 873 33.16 -1.81 6.31
CA GLN A 873 33.34 -3.25 6.10
C GLN A 873 32.12 -4.08 6.54
N ASN A 874 31.40 -3.64 7.57
CA ASN A 874 30.15 -4.24 8.00
C ASN A 874 29.01 -4.04 6.97
N LEU A 875 28.97 -2.92 6.28
CA LEU A 875 27.99 -2.62 5.24
C LEU A 875 28.26 -3.45 3.99
N GLU A 876 29.51 -3.64 3.61
CA GLU A 876 29.92 -4.51 2.52
C GLU A 876 29.55 -5.98 2.79
N ASN A 877 29.73 -6.44 4.02
CA ASN A 877 29.32 -7.77 4.45
C ASN A 877 27.79 -7.94 4.43
N TYR A 878 27.02 -6.93 4.85
CA TYR A 878 25.54 -6.93 4.76
C TYR A 878 25.05 -6.92 3.31
N GLN A 879 25.67 -6.15 2.44
CA GLN A 879 25.35 -6.13 1.00
C GLN A 879 25.70 -7.48 0.34
N ALA A 880 26.85 -8.05 0.65
CA ALA A 880 27.27 -9.36 0.13
C ALA A 880 26.34 -10.49 0.59
N THR A 881 25.88 -10.47 1.82
CA THR A 881 24.93 -11.46 2.37
C THR A 881 23.55 -11.33 1.72
N THR A 882 23.12 -10.10 1.40
CA THR A 882 21.82 -9.85 0.72
C THR A 882 21.88 -10.22 -0.76
N HIS A 883 23.05 -10.20 -1.40
CA HIS A 883 23.24 -10.65 -2.78
C HIS A 883 23.33 -12.19 -2.91
N ARG A 884 23.70 -12.90 -1.87
CA ARG A 884 23.81 -14.39 -1.86
C ARG A 884 22.48 -15.09 -1.53
N LYS A 885 21.52 -14.42 -0.91
CA LYS A 885 20.17 -14.93 -0.59
C LYS A 885 19.14 -14.47 -1.62
#